data_71302ee406002926855d6c6a23284880
#
_entry.id   71302ee406002926855d6c6a23284880
#
_cell.length_a   1.000
_cell.length_b   1.000
_cell.length_c   1.000
_cell.angle_alpha   90.00
_cell.angle_beta   90.00
_cell.angle_gamma   90.00
#
_symmetry.space_group_name_H-M   'P 1'
#
loop_
_entity.id
_entity.type
_entity.pdbx_description
1 polymer ?
#
loop_
_entity_poly.entity_id
_entity_poly.type
_entity_poly.pdbx_seq_one_letter_code
_entity_poly.pdbx_strand_id
1 'polypeptide(L)'
;MSDITGTSVAVYSPYTSPNNTATPQVLVGDPIEQGLYLTVESNEVDGAVLKAPNGLGISFSYQSGYPSLSGSTGTIYDPSGGSDFSGVLVPNDTFTLVAAWTNTDVDLSGGGYQVISVSEGTVTFVVPSSLIGRWQQIVPGSFFRGDGEASLQPDNTYEKTLTDWVSINRTEVERVVANIAAANGMYKDNGKSKTLASVTAEIQYQLLDENSAPYGPIYTAQGTVSGRTPDYNGVTIYADLPVASRVRVRARRVTDLDFNFEGSVVDEITYVNLYGQTRDNTPHYGNRTTVHSMRKQTPRAAEVKQPQLRMIATEMVYKYLGNGVFEDTMSPNTQAVQSLIRLARDPDVGGLDLTVKNMDKLLAVQKEIEDYFGDTQAGEFCYTFDDYKTTMQDIVSTIADAIFCTPYRKGADILLDFERPRIGPEMVFTHRSKAGTSEKWTRTFNDAQVFDSLKFSYIDPKTNTKEVITIPETGGLKTETYDSKGIRNYKQAFWAANRRHQKNTLKKISVSFSATEEGIFAIPNRVISVVKGSRMSTYDGYITAVNGLTVELSQPVKFTSGDDHSLVLKRRDGGVQSVKVTPGAHDRQVIMAEVPQEAIYTGNSALKTEFSFGNEARHNAQMILVSTVDPGDDRTVKITGFNYDKDFYK
;
A
#
# COMPACT_ATOMS: atom_id res chain seq x y z
N MET A 1 -20.64 -1.70 14.82
CA MET A 1 -20.55 -2.92 14.00
C MET A 1 -21.81 -2.97 13.17
N SER A 2 -21.75 -2.62 11.89
CA SER A 2 -22.88 -2.87 10.99
C SER A 2 -22.83 -4.33 10.59
N ASP A 3 -23.93 -5.03 10.77
CA ASP A 3 -24.11 -6.41 10.33
C ASP A 3 -23.73 -6.58 8.87
N ILE A 4 -22.64 -7.28 8.62
CA ILE A 4 -22.22 -7.67 7.28
C ILE A 4 -22.94 -8.98 6.93
N THR A 5 -24.27 -8.91 6.81
CA THR A 5 -25.06 -10.02 6.32
C THR A 5 -24.89 -10.10 4.80
N GLY A 6 -24.31 -11.18 4.31
CA GLY A 6 -24.14 -11.50 2.89
C GLY A 6 -22.73 -11.29 2.33
N THR A 7 -21.70 -11.18 3.17
CA THR A 7 -20.31 -11.17 2.72
C THR A 7 -19.63 -12.47 3.12
N SER A 8 -19.13 -13.21 2.14
CA SER A 8 -18.26 -14.36 2.40
C SER A 8 -16.82 -13.86 2.45
N VAL A 9 -16.10 -14.17 3.53
CA VAL A 9 -14.67 -13.91 3.67
C VAL A 9 -13.97 -15.25 3.77
N ALA A 10 -13.14 -15.59 2.81
CA ALA A 10 -12.26 -16.76 2.90
C ALA A 10 -10.83 -16.26 3.13
N VAL A 11 -10.20 -16.72 4.19
CA VAL A 11 -8.79 -16.48 4.48
C VAL A 11 -8.02 -17.71 4.02
N TYR A 12 -7.19 -17.55 3.01
CA TYR A 12 -6.31 -18.61 2.52
C TYR A 12 -4.90 -18.33 3.04
N SER A 13 -4.32 -19.29 3.74
CA SER A 13 -2.89 -19.32 3.94
C SER A 13 -2.27 -20.10 2.78
N PRO A 14 -1.46 -19.49 1.93
CA PRO A 14 -0.88 -20.16 0.76
C PRO A 14 0.23 -21.15 1.16
N TYR A 15 0.61 -21.15 2.43
CA TYR A 15 1.64 -22.04 2.92
C TYR A 15 1.05 -23.40 3.27
N THR A 16 0.89 -24.24 2.28
CA THR A 16 0.81 -25.68 2.47
C THR A 16 2.24 -26.24 2.44
N SER A 17 2.99 -26.06 3.51
CA SER A 17 4.03 -27.06 3.83
C SER A 17 3.33 -28.42 3.86
N PRO A 18 3.93 -29.50 3.36
CA PRO A 18 3.33 -30.83 3.43
C PRO A 18 2.93 -31.27 4.85
N ASN A 19 3.32 -30.51 5.87
CA ASN A 19 2.98 -30.73 7.28
C ASN A 19 2.09 -29.63 7.86
N ASN A 20 1.64 -28.64 7.10
CA ASN A 20 0.82 -27.56 7.61
C ASN A 20 -0.61 -27.68 7.07
N THR A 21 -1.45 -28.39 7.81
CA THR A 21 -2.91 -28.34 7.67
C THR A 21 -3.42 -27.04 8.31
N ALA A 22 -3.08 -25.88 7.74
CA ALA A 22 -3.70 -24.65 8.15
C ALA A 22 -5.16 -24.69 7.73
N THR A 23 -6.03 -25.01 8.65
CA THR A 23 -7.47 -24.80 8.52
C THR A 23 -7.71 -23.30 8.40
N PRO A 24 -8.51 -22.82 7.42
CA PRO A 24 -8.88 -21.42 7.34
C PRO A 24 -9.44 -20.97 8.69
N GLN A 25 -8.88 -19.92 9.26
CA GLN A 25 -9.22 -19.51 10.62
C GLN A 25 -10.60 -18.87 10.74
N VAL A 26 -11.19 -18.40 9.64
CA VAL A 26 -12.56 -17.85 9.64
C VAL A 26 -13.20 -18.08 8.28
N LEU A 27 -14.27 -18.87 8.24
CA LEU A 27 -15.23 -18.92 7.14
C LEU A 27 -16.46 -18.13 7.58
N VAL A 28 -16.73 -17.00 6.95
CA VAL A 28 -17.97 -16.24 7.13
C VAL A 28 -18.76 -16.31 5.82
N GLY A 29 -19.79 -17.15 5.78
CA GLY A 29 -20.64 -17.40 4.61
C GLY A 29 -20.42 -18.76 3.97
N ASP A 30 -21.16 -19.04 2.90
CA ASP A 30 -21.03 -20.27 2.13
C ASP A 30 -19.63 -20.39 1.52
N PRO A 31 -19.04 -21.59 1.46
CA PRO A 31 -17.73 -21.80 0.87
C PRO A 31 -17.73 -21.28 -0.57
N ILE A 32 -16.78 -20.42 -0.87
CA ILE A 32 -16.53 -19.97 -2.25
C ILE A 32 -16.19 -21.22 -3.03
N GLU A 33 -16.93 -21.49 -4.10
CA GLU A 33 -16.58 -22.55 -5.03
C GLU A 33 -15.12 -22.38 -5.45
N GLN A 34 -14.42 -23.50 -5.44
CA GLN A 34 -12.98 -23.62 -5.62
C GLN A 34 -12.44 -22.77 -6.78
N GLY A 35 -11.46 -21.93 -6.48
CA GLY A 35 -10.64 -21.23 -7.45
C GLY A 35 -10.81 -19.70 -7.45
N LEU A 36 -9.70 -19.02 -7.60
CA LEU A 36 -9.65 -17.58 -7.83
C LEU A 36 -9.82 -17.33 -9.33
N TYR A 37 -10.76 -16.47 -9.70
CA TYR A 37 -10.88 -16.04 -11.09
C TYR A 37 -9.87 -14.92 -11.38
N LEU A 38 -8.94 -15.18 -12.28
CA LEU A 38 -8.11 -14.15 -12.88
C LEU A 38 -8.87 -13.51 -14.03
N THR A 39 -8.96 -12.18 -14.02
CA THR A 39 -9.70 -11.42 -15.02
C THR A 39 -8.75 -10.82 -16.04
N VAL A 40 -9.08 -10.98 -17.31
CA VAL A 40 -8.39 -10.39 -18.45
C VAL A 40 -9.36 -9.46 -19.16
N GLU A 41 -9.05 -8.18 -19.21
CA GLU A 41 -9.85 -7.17 -19.87
C GLU A 41 -9.60 -7.16 -21.38
N SER A 42 -10.65 -6.93 -22.17
CA SER A 42 -10.56 -6.58 -23.58
C SER A 42 -10.77 -5.08 -23.72
N ASN A 43 -9.79 -4.37 -24.26
CA ASN A 43 -9.84 -2.92 -24.46
C ASN A 43 -10.60 -2.48 -25.72
N GLU A 44 -11.20 -3.40 -26.47
CA GLU A 44 -11.83 -3.11 -27.77
C GLU A 44 -13.34 -2.85 -27.69
N VAL A 45 -13.91 -2.87 -26.49
CA VAL A 45 -15.35 -2.63 -26.25
C VAL A 45 -15.52 -1.27 -25.61
N ASP A 46 -15.34 -0.20 -26.34
CA ASP A 46 -15.41 1.15 -25.76
C ASP A 46 -16.83 1.72 -25.88
N GLY A 47 -17.69 1.33 -24.94
CA GLY A 47 -18.98 1.99 -24.75
C GLY A 47 -19.94 1.93 -25.94
N ALA A 48 -19.94 0.85 -26.72
CA ALA A 48 -20.83 0.72 -27.87
C ALA A 48 -22.30 0.75 -27.46
N VAL A 49 -23.06 1.73 -27.99
CA VAL A 49 -24.51 1.82 -27.78
C VAL A 49 -25.22 0.66 -28.49
N LEU A 50 -26.02 -0.10 -27.75
CA LEU A 50 -26.81 -1.21 -28.31
C LEU A 50 -28.15 -0.71 -28.83
N LYS A 51 -28.29 -0.65 -30.14
CA LYS A 51 -29.50 -0.17 -30.83
C LYS A 51 -30.66 -1.16 -30.70
N ALA A 52 -31.86 -0.64 -30.50
CA ALA A 52 -33.06 -1.47 -30.47
C ALA A 52 -33.40 -1.97 -31.89
N PRO A 53 -33.93 -3.20 -32.06
CA PRO A 53 -34.28 -3.75 -33.39
C PRO A 53 -35.23 -2.86 -34.17
N ASN A 54 -36.31 -2.39 -33.55
CA ASN A 54 -37.29 -1.50 -34.19
C ASN A 54 -36.80 -0.03 -34.28
N GLY A 55 -35.67 0.32 -33.68
CA GLY A 55 -35.01 1.62 -33.77
C GLY A 55 -34.11 1.79 -34.99
N LEU A 56 -33.93 0.73 -35.79
CA LEU A 56 -33.16 0.77 -37.04
C LEU A 56 -33.98 1.30 -38.23
N GLY A 57 -35.28 1.47 -38.06
CA GLY A 57 -36.14 2.00 -39.11
C GLY A 57 -35.86 3.47 -39.42
N ILE A 58 -36.08 3.85 -40.66
CA ILE A 58 -36.08 5.24 -41.12
C ILE A 58 -37.53 5.72 -41.16
N SER A 59 -37.87 6.70 -40.33
CA SER A 59 -39.18 7.33 -40.36
C SER A 59 -39.16 8.54 -41.30
N PHE A 60 -40.19 8.66 -42.14
CA PHE A 60 -40.30 9.76 -43.07
C PHE A 60 -41.11 10.91 -42.47
N SER A 61 -40.49 12.07 -42.38
CA SER A 61 -41.18 13.33 -42.05
C SER A 61 -41.90 13.89 -43.28
N TYR A 62 -42.73 14.94 -43.09
CA TYR A 62 -43.43 15.58 -44.18
C TYR A 62 -42.47 16.04 -45.29
N GLN A 63 -42.70 15.58 -46.52
CA GLN A 63 -41.84 15.83 -47.68
C GLN A 63 -40.40 15.27 -47.60
N SER A 64 -40.15 14.28 -46.76
CA SER A 64 -38.83 13.67 -46.68
C SER A 64 -38.63 12.40 -47.50
N GLY A 65 -39.68 11.77 -47.98
CA GLY A 65 -39.57 10.54 -48.79
C GLY A 65 -40.38 10.66 -50.08
N TYR A 66 -39.68 10.69 -51.23
CA TYR A 66 -40.30 10.80 -52.57
C TYR A 66 -40.18 9.44 -53.29
N PRO A 67 -41.25 8.62 -53.31
CA PRO A 67 -41.24 7.38 -54.04
C PRO A 67 -41.37 7.57 -55.55
N SER A 68 -40.65 6.82 -56.34
CA SER A 68 -40.78 6.75 -57.82
C SER A 68 -40.57 5.35 -58.33
N LEU A 69 -41.09 5.07 -59.53
CA LEU A 69 -40.98 3.74 -60.18
C LEU A 69 -40.46 3.89 -61.61
N SER A 70 -39.49 3.06 -61.99
CA SER A 70 -38.99 2.89 -63.33
C SER A 70 -38.91 1.43 -63.66
N GLY A 71 -39.85 0.92 -64.46
CA GLY A 71 -39.99 -0.52 -64.71
C GLY A 71 -40.40 -1.28 -63.43
N SER A 72 -39.54 -2.16 -62.95
CA SER A 72 -39.70 -2.89 -61.71
C SER A 72 -38.81 -2.29 -60.57
N THR A 73 -38.09 -1.23 -60.87
CA THR A 73 -37.16 -0.59 -59.92
C THR A 73 -37.84 0.59 -59.24
N GLY A 74 -38.02 0.48 -57.93
CA GLY A 74 -38.48 1.57 -57.07
C GLY A 74 -37.30 2.39 -56.54
N THR A 75 -37.55 3.69 -56.32
CA THR A 75 -36.57 4.57 -55.67
C THR A 75 -37.31 5.42 -54.64
N ILE A 76 -36.76 5.57 -53.46
CA ILE A 76 -37.18 6.55 -52.46
C ILE A 76 -36.04 7.54 -52.32
N TYR A 77 -36.37 8.83 -52.53
CA TYR A 77 -35.44 9.94 -52.44
C TYR A 77 -35.84 10.88 -51.32
N ASP A 78 -34.90 11.26 -50.48
CA ASP A 78 -35.06 12.26 -49.44
C ASP A 78 -34.24 13.51 -49.76
N PRO A 79 -34.89 14.58 -50.26
CA PRO A 79 -34.20 15.81 -50.63
C PRO A 79 -33.70 16.60 -49.39
N SER A 80 -34.22 16.31 -48.20
CA SER A 80 -33.82 16.99 -46.94
C SER A 80 -32.49 16.52 -46.42
N GLY A 81 -31.99 15.37 -46.91
CA GLY A 81 -30.80 14.71 -46.37
C GLY A 81 -30.98 14.16 -44.94
N GLY A 82 -32.24 14.16 -44.42
CA GLY A 82 -32.53 13.67 -43.07
C GLY A 82 -32.63 12.15 -42.96
N SER A 83 -32.69 11.43 -44.10
CA SER A 83 -32.79 9.97 -44.15
C SER A 83 -31.47 9.38 -44.58
N ASP A 84 -30.68 8.89 -43.63
CA ASP A 84 -29.44 8.16 -43.93
C ASP A 84 -29.76 6.68 -44.22
N PHE A 85 -30.07 6.39 -45.48
CA PHE A 85 -30.33 5.01 -45.91
C PHE A 85 -29.07 4.14 -45.83
N SER A 86 -27.90 4.72 -46.07
CA SER A 86 -26.64 3.98 -46.09
C SER A 86 -26.19 3.53 -44.70
N GLY A 87 -26.64 4.22 -43.63
CA GLY A 87 -26.43 3.81 -42.23
C GLY A 87 -27.31 2.63 -41.78
N VAL A 88 -28.33 2.26 -42.60
CA VAL A 88 -29.33 1.23 -42.24
C VAL A 88 -29.37 0.07 -43.19
N LEU A 89 -29.16 0.29 -44.50
CA LEU A 89 -29.28 -0.70 -45.57
C LEU A 89 -27.96 -0.86 -46.33
N VAL A 90 -27.76 -2.07 -46.87
CA VAL A 90 -26.70 -2.35 -47.84
C VAL A 90 -27.30 -3.06 -49.07
N PRO A 91 -26.63 -3.05 -50.23
CA PRO A 91 -27.12 -3.80 -51.42
C PRO A 91 -27.40 -5.27 -51.10
N ASN A 92 -28.49 -5.78 -51.62
CA ASN A 92 -29.08 -7.10 -51.39
C ASN A 92 -29.86 -7.27 -50.08
N ASP A 93 -29.90 -6.30 -49.22
CA ASP A 93 -30.84 -6.33 -48.09
C ASP A 93 -32.28 -6.33 -48.55
N THR A 94 -33.16 -6.81 -47.67
CA THR A 94 -34.61 -6.62 -47.84
C THR A 94 -35.16 -5.71 -46.76
N PHE A 95 -36.24 -5.01 -47.08
CA PHE A 95 -36.91 -4.13 -46.12
C PHE A 95 -38.43 -4.14 -46.32
N THR A 96 -39.12 -3.68 -45.32
CA THR A 96 -40.56 -3.50 -45.27
C THR A 96 -40.90 -2.02 -45.17
N LEU A 97 -41.87 -1.53 -45.91
CA LEU A 97 -42.48 -0.21 -45.74
C LEU A 97 -43.73 -0.35 -44.87
N VAL A 98 -43.80 0.44 -43.83
CA VAL A 98 -44.91 0.46 -42.86
C VAL A 98 -45.61 1.78 -42.94
N ALA A 99 -46.94 1.75 -42.96
CA ALA A 99 -47.82 2.92 -43.06
C ALA A 99 -47.44 3.91 -44.18
N ALA A 100 -46.92 3.41 -45.27
CA ALA A 100 -46.28 4.16 -46.36
C ALA A 100 -47.32 4.75 -47.33
N TRP A 101 -48.20 5.57 -46.84
CA TRP A 101 -49.20 6.28 -47.63
C TRP A 101 -48.60 7.52 -48.29
N THR A 102 -48.85 7.68 -49.57
CA THR A 102 -48.49 8.92 -50.28
C THR A 102 -49.51 10.01 -50.08
N ASN A 103 -49.12 11.27 -50.37
CA ASN A 103 -50.00 12.42 -50.39
C ASN A 103 -51.13 12.34 -51.44
N THR A 104 -51.07 11.35 -52.33
CA THR A 104 -52.05 11.03 -53.37
C THR A 104 -52.88 9.78 -53.05
N ASP A 105 -52.96 9.38 -51.79
CA ASP A 105 -53.72 8.24 -51.26
C ASP A 105 -53.30 6.86 -51.83
N VAL A 106 -52.06 6.72 -52.25
CA VAL A 106 -51.51 5.42 -52.66
C VAL A 106 -50.80 4.76 -51.49
N ASP A 107 -51.20 3.55 -51.10
CA ASP A 107 -50.59 2.75 -50.05
C ASP A 107 -49.46 1.85 -50.64
N LEU A 108 -48.21 2.20 -50.29
CA LEU A 108 -47.00 1.44 -50.68
C LEU A 108 -46.52 0.50 -49.59
N SER A 109 -47.27 0.34 -48.51
CA SER A 109 -46.92 -0.55 -47.39
C SER A 109 -46.84 -1.99 -47.88
N GLY A 110 -45.81 -2.68 -47.40
CA GLY A 110 -45.52 -4.09 -47.73
C GLY A 110 -44.07 -4.45 -47.52
N GLY A 111 -43.73 -5.72 -47.57
CA GLY A 111 -42.38 -6.24 -47.36
C GLY A 111 -41.76 -6.90 -48.57
N GLY A 112 -40.50 -7.24 -48.48
CA GLY A 112 -39.73 -7.93 -49.49
C GLY A 112 -39.14 -7.03 -50.58
N TYR A 113 -39.01 -5.76 -50.32
CA TYR A 113 -38.26 -4.81 -51.15
C TYR A 113 -36.77 -5.13 -51.09
N GLN A 114 -36.16 -5.55 -52.19
CA GLN A 114 -34.74 -5.90 -52.23
C GLN A 114 -33.90 -4.73 -52.70
N VAL A 115 -32.95 -4.32 -51.90
CA VAL A 115 -32.05 -3.19 -52.16
C VAL A 115 -31.10 -3.47 -53.31
N ILE A 116 -31.08 -2.60 -54.31
CA ILE A 116 -30.12 -2.62 -55.43
C ILE A 116 -28.92 -1.75 -55.12
N SER A 117 -29.19 -0.50 -54.69
CA SER A 117 -28.17 0.45 -54.34
C SER A 117 -28.68 1.42 -53.27
N VAL A 118 -27.76 1.97 -52.48
CA VAL A 118 -28.06 2.88 -51.39
C VAL A 118 -27.01 4.00 -51.34
N SER A 119 -27.46 5.18 -51.04
CA SER A 119 -26.65 6.36 -50.70
C SER A 119 -27.30 7.14 -49.55
N GLU A 120 -26.67 8.19 -49.06
CA GLU A 120 -27.14 8.95 -47.92
C GLU A 120 -28.58 9.45 -48.04
N GLY A 121 -29.00 9.91 -49.16
CA GLY A 121 -30.37 10.41 -49.37
C GLY A 121 -31.23 9.59 -50.37
N THR A 122 -30.78 8.39 -50.83
CA THR A 122 -31.50 7.64 -51.84
C THR A 122 -31.33 6.14 -51.65
N VAL A 123 -32.43 5.41 -51.71
CA VAL A 123 -32.44 3.95 -51.80
C VAL A 123 -33.14 3.51 -53.07
N THR A 124 -32.51 2.61 -53.82
CA THR A 124 -33.05 1.99 -55.05
C THR A 124 -33.19 0.49 -54.80
N PHE A 125 -34.33 -0.07 -55.20
CA PHE A 125 -34.70 -1.44 -54.87
C PHE A 125 -35.60 -2.08 -55.94
N VAL A 126 -35.70 -3.39 -55.87
CA VAL A 126 -36.67 -4.17 -56.68
C VAL A 126 -38.02 -4.13 -55.96
N VAL A 127 -39.06 -3.71 -56.64
CA VAL A 127 -40.43 -3.75 -56.13
C VAL A 127 -40.97 -5.18 -56.31
N PRO A 128 -41.48 -5.85 -55.24
CA PRO A 128 -42.08 -7.14 -55.33
C PRO A 128 -43.25 -7.17 -56.38
N SER A 129 -43.33 -8.23 -57.11
CA SER A 129 -44.39 -8.37 -58.16
C SER A 129 -45.80 -8.21 -57.61
N SER A 130 -46.07 -8.60 -56.41
CA SER A 130 -47.34 -8.42 -55.71
C SER A 130 -47.70 -6.96 -55.40
N LEU A 131 -46.70 -6.07 -55.31
CA LEU A 131 -46.85 -4.67 -54.99
C LEU A 131 -46.71 -3.72 -56.19
N ILE A 132 -46.22 -4.21 -57.32
CA ILE A 132 -45.91 -3.41 -58.50
C ILE A 132 -47.11 -2.58 -58.98
N GLY A 133 -48.31 -3.16 -58.91
CA GLY A 133 -49.55 -2.48 -59.31
C GLY A 133 -49.92 -1.25 -58.47
N ARG A 134 -49.50 -1.22 -57.20
CA ARG A 134 -49.64 -0.05 -56.34
C ARG A 134 -48.61 1.01 -56.71
N TRP A 135 -47.35 0.62 -56.94
CA TRP A 135 -46.27 1.51 -57.32
C TRP A 135 -46.52 2.20 -58.68
N GLN A 136 -47.25 1.54 -59.63
CA GLN A 136 -47.65 2.12 -60.88
C GLN A 136 -48.69 3.26 -60.76
N GLN A 137 -49.32 3.40 -59.64
CA GLN A 137 -50.29 4.46 -59.36
C GLN A 137 -49.63 5.77 -58.81
N ILE A 138 -48.31 5.73 -58.59
CA ILE A 138 -47.58 6.93 -58.08
C ILE A 138 -47.54 8.01 -59.14
N VAL A 139 -47.97 9.21 -58.78
CA VAL A 139 -47.89 10.40 -59.62
C VAL A 139 -46.53 11.09 -59.39
N PRO A 140 -45.88 11.63 -60.45
CA PRO A 140 -44.65 12.38 -60.29
C PRO A 140 -44.77 13.49 -59.24
N GLY A 141 -43.83 13.53 -58.28
CA GLY A 141 -43.84 14.46 -57.17
C GLY A 141 -44.62 14.00 -55.93
N SER A 142 -45.16 12.75 -55.95
CA SER A 142 -45.71 12.16 -54.71
C SER A 142 -44.64 12.02 -53.62
N PHE A 143 -45.04 12.25 -52.37
CA PHE A 143 -44.22 12.05 -51.19
C PHE A 143 -45.03 11.34 -50.11
N PHE A 144 -44.36 10.71 -49.15
CA PHE A 144 -45.06 10.09 -48.03
C PHE A 144 -45.74 11.14 -47.15
N ARG A 145 -46.94 10.82 -46.65
CA ARG A 145 -47.66 11.68 -45.69
C ARG A 145 -46.80 11.84 -44.44
N GLY A 146 -46.48 13.04 -44.07
CA GLY A 146 -45.56 13.32 -42.99
C GLY A 146 -46.21 13.39 -41.62
N ASP A 147 -47.08 12.46 -41.27
CA ASP A 147 -47.70 12.28 -39.95
C ASP A 147 -46.86 11.41 -38.99
N GLY A 148 -45.64 11.07 -39.38
CA GLY A 148 -44.67 10.31 -38.56
C GLY A 148 -44.88 8.80 -38.54
N GLU A 149 -45.89 8.28 -39.27
CA GLU A 149 -46.19 6.85 -39.28
C GLU A 149 -45.50 6.12 -40.43
N ALA A 150 -45.21 6.78 -41.54
CA ALA A 150 -44.54 6.15 -42.69
C ALA A 150 -43.06 5.86 -42.34
N SER A 151 -42.69 4.62 -42.41
CA SER A 151 -41.32 4.20 -42.11
C SER A 151 -40.83 3.02 -43.02
N LEU A 152 -39.52 3.02 -43.23
CA LEU A 152 -38.78 1.91 -43.83
C LEU A 152 -38.10 1.12 -42.73
N GLN A 153 -38.36 -0.18 -42.65
CA GLN A 153 -37.78 -1.07 -41.65
C GLN A 153 -37.00 -2.21 -42.32
N PRO A 154 -35.71 -2.38 -42.03
CA PRO A 154 -34.95 -3.51 -42.52
C PRO A 154 -35.53 -4.83 -42.01
N ASP A 155 -35.61 -5.85 -42.88
CA ASP A 155 -36.16 -7.15 -42.49
C ASP A 155 -35.19 -7.96 -41.62
N ASN A 156 -33.88 -7.73 -41.74
CA ASN A 156 -32.87 -8.44 -40.97
C ASN A 156 -32.30 -7.58 -39.83
N THR A 157 -33.18 -7.08 -38.98
CA THR A 157 -32.79 -6.25 -37.82
C THR A 157 -31.95 -7.00 -36.82
N TYR A 158 -32.10 -8.32 -36.76
CA TYR A 158 -31.38 -9.18 -35.84
C TYR A 158 -29.86 -9.07 -35.99
N GLU A 159 -29.35 -9.20 -37.22
CA GLU A 159 -27.91 -9.13 -37.45
C GLU A 159 -27.37 -7.69 -37.42
N LYS A 160 -28.18 -6.72 -37.81
CA LYS A 160 -27.82 -5.32 -37.87
C LYS A 160 -27.69 -4.64 -36.48
N THR A 161 -28.30 -5.21 -35.46
CA THR A 161 -28.18 -4.74 -34.08
C THR A 161 -27.00 -5.35 -33.34
N LEU A 162 -26.33 -6.33 -33.88
CA LEU A 162 -25.13 -6.93 -33.29
C LEU A 162 -23.93 -5.98 -33.45
N THR A 163 -23.15 -5.86 -32.39
CA THR A 163 -21.83 -5.19 -32.46
C THR A 163 -20.85 -6.07 -33.26
N ASP A 164 -19.72 -5.50 -33.62
CA ASP A 164 -18.61 -6.27 -34.15
C ASP A 164 -18.12 -7.33 -33.15
N TRP A 165 -17.46 -8.35 -33.69
CA TRP A 165 -16.82 -9.38 -32.88
C TRP A 165 -15.58 -8.84 -32.22
N VAL A 166 -15.51 -8.96 -30.88
CA VAL A 166 -14.36 -8.64 -30.06
C VAL A 166 -13.76 -9.94 -29.52
N SER A 167 -12.47 -10.12 -29.68
CA SER A 167 -11.77 -11.35 -29.30
C SER A 167 -11.04 -11.21 -27.99
N ILE A 168 -11.13 -12.23 -27.14
CA ILE A 168 -10.29 -12.43 -25.98
C ILE A 168 -9.26 -13.50 -26.34
N ASN A 169 -8.02 -13.09 -26.57
CA ASN A 169 -6.96 -13.94 -27.13
C ASN A 169 -6.16 -14.74 -26.07
N ARG A 170 -6.77 -15.08 -24.95
CA ARG A 170 -6.19 -15.97 -23.94
C ARG A 170 -6.73 -17.38 -24.06
N THR A 171 -5.85 -18.37 -24.06
CA THR A 171 -6.20 -19.80 -24.26
C THR A 171 -6.93 -20.45 -23.10
N GLU A 172 -6.92 -19.82 -21.93
CA GLU A 172 -7.38 -20.40 -20.66
C GLU A 172 -8.70 -19.79 -20.17
N VAL A 173 -9.42 -19.06 -21.04
CA VAL A 173 -10.68 -18.45 -20.64
C VAL A 173 -11.73 -19.53 -20.42
N GLU A 174 -12.29 -19.58 -19.24
CA GLU A 174 -13.38 -20.50 -18.85
C GLU A 174 -14.73 -19.81 -18.78
N ARG A 175 -14.74 -18.49 -18.57
CA ARG A 175 -15.95 -17.68 -18.45
C ARG A 175 -15.80 -16.35 -19.14
N VAL A 176 -16.83 -15.92 -19.85
CA VAL A 176 -16.98 -14.57 -20.38
C VAL A 176 -17.81 -13.74 -19.43
N VAL A 177 -17.41 -12.50 -19.20
CA VAL A 177 -18.12 -11.51 -18.39
C VAL A 177 -18.29 -10.25 -19.22
N ALA A 178 -19.54 -9.89 -19.50
CA ALA A 178 -19.88 -8.70 -20.25
C ALA A 178 -20.70 -7.73 -19.39
N ASN A 179 -20.24 -6.49 -19.27
CA ASN A 179 -20.93 -5.45 -18.54
C ASN A 179 -21.75 -4.59 -19.48
N ILE A 180 -23.05 -4.54 -19.22
CA ILE A 180 -24.01 -3.69 -19.92
C ILE A 180 -24.50 -2.63 -18.94
N ALA A 181 -24.41 -1.36 -19.33
CA ALA A 181 -24.78 -0.24 -18.48
C ALA A 181 -25.84 0.66 -19.13
N ALA A 182 -26.69 1.23 -18.31
CA ALA A 182 -27.58 2.33 -18.62
C ALA A 182 -27.04 3.59 -17.93
N ALA A 183 -26.20 4.33 -18.64
CA ALA A 183 -25.49 5.48 -18.06
C ALA A 183 -26.42 6.61 -17.59
N ASN A 184 -27.53 6.80 -18.31
CA ASN A 184 -28.54 7.82 -18.01
C ASN A 184 -29.69 7.31 -17.14
N GLY A 185 -29.50 6.12 -16.53
CA GLY A 185 -30.52 5.44 -15.77
C GLY A 185 -31.47 4.60 -16.63
N MET A 186 -32.51 4.05 -15.99
CA MET A 186 -33.50 3.17 -16.61
C MET A 186 -34.86 3.50 -16.03
N TYR A 187 -35.74 4.16 -16.79
CA TYR A 187 -37.09 4.55 -16.34
C TYR A 187 -37.96 5.03 -17.49
N LYS A 188 -39.29 5.01 -17.26
CA LYS A 188 -40.29 5.69 -18.09
C LYS A 188 -40.87 6.85 -17.29
N ASP A 189 -40.97 8.04 -17.86
CA ASP A 189 -41.44 9.24 -17.21
C ASP A 189 -42.68 9.80 -17.91
N ASN A 190 -43.80 9.80 -17.19
CA ASN A 190 -45.06 10.38 -17.69
C ASN A 190 -45.29 11.83 -17.22
N GLY A 191 -44.24 12.52 -16.75
CA GLY A 191 -44.29 13.88 -16.22
C GLY A 191 -44.81 13.98 -14.78
N LYS A 192 -45.35 12.91 -14.20
CA LYS A 192 -45.84 12.86 -12.81
C LYS A 192 -45.04 11.88 -11.93
N SER A 193 -44.60 10.80 -12.52
CA SER A 193 -43.85 9.74 -11.81
C SER A 193 -42.95 8.96 -12.75
N LYS A 194 -41.84 8.47 -12.19
CA LYS A 194 -40.96 7.53 -12.89
C LYS A 194 -41.45 6.10 -12.62
N THR A 195 -41.65 5.37 -13.68
CA THR A 195 -42.10 3.99 -13.65
C THR A 195 -41.02 3.03 -14.16
N LEU A 196 -41.24 1.74 -14.02
CA LEU A 196 -40.27 0.71 -14.40
C LEU A 196 -40.03 0.71 -15.90
N ALA A 197 -38.78 0.81 -16.28
CA ALA A 197 -38.28 0.42 -17.61
C ALA A 197 -37.40 -0.85 -17.48
N SER A 198 -37.35 -1.63 -18.54
CA SER A 198 -36.59 -2.88 -18.56
C SER A 198 -36.11 -3.16 -19.98
N VAL A 199 -34.81 -3.43 -20.11
CA VAL A 199 -34.17 -3.75 -21.39
C VAL A 199 -33.32 -4.99 -21.26
N THR A 200 -33.48 -5.92 -22.17
CA THR A 200 -32.67 -7.14 -22.23
C THR A 200 -31.59 -7.00 -23.28
N ALA A 201 -30.36 -7.24 -22.87
CA ALA A 201 -29.21 -7.41 -23.75
C ALA A 201 -28.88 -8.89 -23.91
N GLU A 202 -28.36 -9.25 -25.08
CA GLU A 202 -27.87 -10.60 -25.40
C GLU A 202 -26.41 -10.48 -25.84
N ILE A 203 -25.58 -11.36 -25.34
CA ILE A 203 -24.25 -11.62 -25.89
C ILE A 203 -24.26 -12.90 -26.70
N GLN A 204 -23.54 -12.89 -27.78
CA GLN A 204 -23.19 -14.07 -28.56
C GLN A 204 -21.70 -14.33 -28.41
N TYR A 205 -21.32 -15.57 -28.15
CA TYR A 205 -19.91 -15.93 -28.04
C TYR A 205 -19.61 -17.22 -28.82
N GLN A 206 -18.39 -17.30 -29.36
CA GLN A 206 -17.93 -18.43 -30.14
C GLN A 206 -16.46 -18.71 -29.82
N LEU A 207 -16.11 -19.97 -29.71
CA LEU A 207 -14.75 -20.40 -29.42
C LEU A 207 -13.82 -20.12 -30.59
N LEU A 208 -12.55 -19.86 -30.30
CA LEU A 208 -11.48 -19.65 -31.26
C LEU A 208 -10.40 -20.71 -31.08
N ASP A 209 -9.88 -21.24 -32.18
CA ASP A 209 -8.74 -22.16 -32.18
C ASP A 209 -7.40 -21.44 -31.92
N GLU A 210 -6.29 -22.17 -31.97
CA GLU A 210 -4.94 -21.61 -31.74
C GLU A 210 -4.57 -20.54 -32.79
N ASN A 211 -5.17 -20.59 -33.99
CA ASN A 211 -4.97 -19.61 -35.07
C ASN A 211 -5.96 -18.45 -35.01
N SER A 212 -6.77 -18.35 -33.94
CA SER A 212 -7.85 -17.38 -33.80
C SER A 212 -8.98 -17.53 -34.82
N ALA A 213 -9.11 -18.70 -35.45
CA ALA A 213 -10.22 -19.02 -36.33
C ALA A 213 -11.42 -19.53 -35.50
N PRO A 214 -12.66 -19.08 -35.83
CA PRO A 214 -13.84 -19.51 -35.08
C PRO A 214 -14.18 -20.97 -35.36
N TYR A 215 -14.50 -21.70 -34.31
CA TYR A 215 -14.98 -23.09 -34.42
C TYR A 215 -16.15 -23.34 -33.47
N GLY A 216 -16.90 -24.39 -33.76
CA GLY A 216 -18.07 -24.77 -32.98
C GLY A 216 -19.29 -23.85 -33.16
N PRO A 217 -20.37 -24.07 -32.42
CA PRO A 217 -21.57 -23.27 -32.48
C PRO A 217 -21.39 -21.88 -31.86
N ILE A 218 -22.29 -20.98 -32.23
CA ILE A 218 -22.45 -19.70 -31.56
C ILE A 218 -23.36 -19.94 -30.35
N TYR A 219 -22.90 -19.61 -29.19
CA TYR A 219 -23.65 -19.66 -27.94
C TYR A 219 -24.22 -18.29 -27.59
N THR A 220 -25.27 -18.23 -26.78
CA THR A 220 -25.93 -17.00 -26.37
C THR A 220 -26.13 -16.96 -24.87
N ALA A 221 -26.03 -15.75 -24.28
CA ALA A 221 -26.43 -15.48 -22.90
C ALA A 221 -27.12 -14.12 -22.83
N GLN A 222 -28.07 -13.96 -21.92
CA GLN A 222 -28.87 -12.73 -21.81
C GLN A 222 -28.82 -12.16 -20.38
N GLY A 223 -28.99 -10.84 -20.29
CA GLY A 223 -29.14 -10.12 -19.04
C GLY A 223 -30.07 -8.93 -19.20
N THR A 224 -30.84 -8.62 -18.16
CA THR A 224 -31.85 -7.57 -18.19
C THR A 224 -31.48 -6.44 -17.23
N VAL A 225 -31.38 -5.23 -17.74
CA VAL A 225 -31.29 -4.00 -16.94
C VAL A 225 -32.70 -3.50 -16.66
N SER A 226 -33.04 -3.28 -15.39
CA SER A 226 -34.35 -2.79 -14.98
C SER A 226 -34.22 -1.70 -13.93
N GLY A 227 -35.03 -0.65 -14.04
CA GLY A 227 -34.95 0.47 -13.08
C GLY A 227 -36.12 1.42 -13.13
N ARG A 228 -36.15 2.34 -12.14
CA ARG A 228 -37.10 3.48 -12.01
C ARG A 228 -36.36 4.76 -11.67
N THR A 229 -35.07 4.83 -11.96
CA THR A 229 -34.18 5.90 -11.49
C THR A 229 -33.35 6.47 -12.63
N PRO A 230 -33.03 7.75 -12.59
CA PRO A 230 -32.06 8.36 -13.50
C PRO A 230 -30.62 8.04 -13.15
N ASP A 231 -30.38 7.32 -12.03
CA ASP A 231 -29.04 6.96 -11.62
C ASP A 231 -28.47 5.85 -12.51
N TYR A 232 -27.14 5.83 -12.61
CA TYR A 232 -26.42 4.77 -13.32
C TYR A 232 -26.88 3.38 -12.86
N ASN A 233 -27.19 2.52 -13.82
CA ASN A 233 -27.64 1.16 -13.59
C ASN A 233 -26.98 0.22 -14.60
N GLY A 234 -26.97 -1.08 -14.34
CA GLY A 234 -26.40 -2.03 -15.27
C GLY A 234 -26.63 -3.48 -14.88
N VAL A 235 -26.21 -4.37 -15.76
CA VAL A 235 -26.20 -5.82 -15.55
C VAL A 235 -24.89 -6.40 -16.03
N THR A 236 -24.40 -7.40 -15.32
CA THR A 236 -23.26 -8.22 -15.77
C THR A 236 -23.79 -9.55 -16.28
N ILE A 237 -23.47 -9.87 -17.53
CA ILE A 237 -23.82 -11.14 -18.17
C ILE A 237 -22.62 -12.07 -18.02
N TYR A 238 -22.84 -13.23 -17.40
CA TYR A 238 -21.86 -14.28 -17.25
C TYR A 238 -22.18 -15.43 -18.22
N ALA A 239 -21.16 -15.95 -18.88
CA ALA A 239 -21.29 -17.11 -19.75
C ALA A 239 -20.10 -18.06 -19.53
N ASP A 240 -20.35 -19.23 -18.99
CA ASP A 240 -19.34 -20.28 -18.86
C ASP A 240 -19.09 -20.93 -20.22
N LEU A 241 -17.81 -21.07 -20.58
CA LEU A 241 -17.42 -21.74 -21.82
C LEU A 241 -17.47 -23.27 -21.63
N PRO A 242 -17.88 -24.02 -22.64
CA PRO A 242 -17.92 -25.49 -22.56
C PRO A 242 -16.53 -26.11 -22.42
N VAL A 243 -15.50 -25.40 -22.84
CA VAL A 243 -14.09 -25.76 -22.69
C VAL A 243 -13.28 -24.48 -22.59
N ALA A 244 -12.22 -24.48 -21.77
CA ALA A 244 -11.30 -23.35 -21.67
C ALA A 244 -10.65 -23.06 -23.02
N SER A 245 -10.83 -21.85 -23.55
CA SER A 245 -10.42 -21.50 -24.91
C SER A 245 -10.31 -20.00 -25.10
N ARG A 246 -9.70 -19.59 -26.20
CA ARG A 246 -9.91 -18.24 -26.77
C ARG A 246 -11.36 -18.10 -27.18
N VAL A 247 -11.90 -16.90 -27.12
CA VAL A 247 -13.31 -16.66 -27.42
C VAL A 247 -13.49 -15.29 -28.08
N ARG A 248 -14.43 -15.21 -29.03
CA ARG A 248 -14.93 -13.94 -29.56
C ARG A 248 -16.35 -13.69 -29.08
N VAL A 249 -16.67 -12.44 -28.82
CA VAL A 249 -17.94 -12.01 -28.23
C VAL A 249 -18.48 -10.82 -29.00
N ARG A 250 -19.78 -10.76 -29.18
CA ARG A 250 -20.51 -9.59 -29.66
C ARG A 250 -21.81 -9.45 -28.88
N ALA A 251 -22.40 -8.28 -28.89
CA ALA A 251 -23.59 -8.00 -28.11
C ALA A 251 -24.68 -7.33 -28.95
N ARG A 252 -25.92 -7.42 -28.49
CA ARG A 252 -27.05 -6.69 -29.05
C ARG A 252 -28.09 -6.39 -27.98
N ARG A 253 -28.95 -5.42 -28.25
CA ARG A 253 -30.21 -5.22 -27.53
C ARG A 253 -31.28 -6.13 -28.16
N VAL A 254 -32.06 -6.79 -27.29
CA VAL A 254 -33.17 -7.66 -27.71
C VAL A 254 -34.50 -6.92 -27.62
N THR A 255 -34.66 -6.07 -26.60
CA THR A 255 -35.89 -5.35 -26.32
C THR A 255 -36.08 -4.20 -27.29
N ASP A 256 -37.27 -4.13 -27.91
CA ASP A 256 -37.70 -3.01 -28.78
C ASP A 256 -37.86 -1.70 -27.98
N LEU A 257 -37.86 -0.59 -28.71
CA LEU A 257 -38.29 0.70 -28.17
C LEU A 257 -39.82 0.69 -27.94
N ASP A 258 -40.26 1.25 -26.82
CA ASP A 258 -41.68 1.37 -26.49
C ASP A 258 -42.21 2.70 -27.02
N PHE A 259 -42.66 2.71 -28.26
CA PHE A 259 -43.28 3.88 -28.89
C PHE A 259 -44.70 4.14 -28.42
N ASN A 260 -45.34 3.22 -27.70
CA ASN A 260 -46.72 3.35 -27.22
C ASN A 260 -46.84 4.06 -25.86
N PHE A 261 -45.71 4.37 -25.20
CA PHE A 261 -45.71 5.01 -23.93
C PHE A 261 -45.91 6.54 -24.08
N GLU A 262 -46.98 7.07 -23.46
CA GLU A 262 -47.22 8.51 -23.41
C GLU A 262 -46.27 9.20 -22.42
N GLY A 263 -45.10 9.66 -22.89
CA GLY A 263 -44.07 10.27 -22.10
C GLY A 263 -42.67 10.02 -22.65
N SER A 264 -41.64 10.24 -21.84
CA SER A 264 -40.27 9.94 -22.21
C SER A 264 -39.83 8.57 -21.66
N VAL A 265 -39.14 7.79 -22.48
CA VAL A 265 -38.50 6.53 -22.09
C VAL A 265 -37.00 6.73 -22.11
N VAL A 266 -36.37 6.49 -20.96
CA VAL A 266 -34.91 6.47 -20.83
C VAL A 266 -34.50 5.02 -20.65
N ASP A 267 -34.01 4.40 -21.73
CA ASP A 267 -33.74 2.96 -21.79
C ASP A 267 -32.54 2.61 -22.68
N GLU A 268 -31.69 3.59 -22.95
CA GLU A 268 -30.43 3.38 -23.67
C GLU A 268 -29.50 2.52 -22.85
N ILE A 269 -28.90 1.51 -23.47
CA ILE A 269 -27.90 0.63 -22.88
C ILE A 269 -26.62 0.61 -23.72
N THR A 270 -25.50 0.52 -23.05
CA THR A 270 -24.17 0.46 -23.66
C THR A 270 -23.43 -0.79 -23.25
N TYR A 271 -22.64 -1.34 -24.16
CA TYR A 271 -21.70 -2.42 -23.89
C TYR A 271 -20.39 -1.81 -23.42
N VAL A 272 -20.14 -1.84 -22.10
CA VAL A 272 -19.07 -1.05 -21.45
C VAL A 272 -17.76 -1.81 -21.38
N ASN A 273 -17.80 -3.05 -20.91
CA ASN A 273 -16.60 -3.84 -20.70
C ASN A 273 -16.83 -5.31 -21.09
N LEU A 274 -15.76 -5.94 -21.55
CA LEU A 274 -15.69 -7.37 -21.80
C LEU A 274 -14.46 -7.96 -21.08
N TYR A 275 -14.68 -8.99 -20.29
CA TYR A 275 -13.63 -9.69 -19.59
C TYR A 275 -13.66 -11.19 -19.89
N GLY A 276 -12.48 -11.80 -19.98
CA GLY A 276 -12.31 -13.23 -19.85
C GLY A 276 -11.92 -13.56 -18.41
N GLN A 277 -12.48 -14.62 -17.86
CA GLN A 277 -12.07 -15.15 -16.57
C GLN A 277 -11.48 -16.54 -16.75
N THR A 278 -10.34 -16.77 -16.15
CA THR A 278 -9.71 -18.07 -16.03
C THR A 278 -9.78 -18.50 -14.56
N ARG A 279 -9.95 -19.78 -14.31
CA ARG A 279 -9.93 -20.33 -12.96
C ARG A 279 -8.53 -20.83 -12.65
N ASP A 280 -7.88 -20.23 -11.68
CA ASP A 280 -6.66 -20.81 -11.12
C ASP A 280 -7.04 -21.85 -10.05
N ASN A 281 -6.98 -23.13 -10.42
CA ASN A 281 -7.29 -24.23 -9.53
C ASN A 281 -6.17 -24.53 -8.54
N THR A 282 -5.01 -23.88 -8.70
CA THR A 282 -3.85 -24.02 -7.81
C THR A 282 -3.25 -22.66 -7.49
N PRO A 283 -3.94 -21.81 -6.71
CA PRO A 283 -3.42 -20.50 -6.36
C PRO A 283 -2.17 -20.65 -5.50
N HIS A 284 -1.01 -20.56 -6.13
CA HIS A 284 0.28 -20.55 -5.46
C HIS A 284 0.71 -19.11 -5.18
N TYR A 285 0.30 -18.59 -4.05
CA TYR A 285 0.74 -17.26 -3.61
C TYR A 285 2.07 -17.27 -2.85
N GLY A 286 2.79 -18.39 -2.89
CA GLY A 286 4.02 -18.59 -2.14
C GLY A 286 3.79 -18.53 -0.63
N ASN A 287 4.61 -17.76 0.07
CA ASN A 287 4.53 -17.60 1.53
C ASN A 287 3.59 -16.45 1.95
N ARG A 288 2.57 -16.12 1.16
CA ARG A 288 1.67 -15.00 1.44
C ARG A 288 0.30 -15.49 1.88
N THR A 289 -0.21 -14.90 2.94
CA THR A 289 -1.61 -15.08 3.34
C THR A 289 -2.46 -14.12 2.52
N THR A 290 -3.44 -14.65 1.80
CA THR A 290 -4.37 -13.84 1.02
C THR A 290 -5.74 -13.84 1.68
N VAL A 291 -6.42 -12.71 1.59
CA VAL A 291 -7.81 -12.56 2.04
C VAL A 291 -8.65 -12.20 0.83
N HIS A 292 -9.64 -13.02 0.54
CA HIS A 292 -10.61 -12.76 -0.51
C HIS A 292 -11.94 -12.38 0.13
N SER A 293 -12.46 -11.19 -0.23
CA SER A 293 -13.77 -10.71 0.20
C SER A 293 -14.69 -10.58 -1.00
N MET A 294 -15.81 -11.30 -0.99
CA MET A 294 -16.84 -11.19 -2.01
C MET A 294 -18.06 -10.46 -1.45
N ARG A 295 -18.45 -9.36 -2.09
CA ARG A 295 -19.61 -8.56 -1.69
C ARG A 295 -20.69 -8.65 -2.75
N LYS A 296 -21.86 -9.10 -2.35
CA LYS A 296 -23.04 -9.07 -3.20
C LYS A 296 -23.62 -7.66 -3.20
N GLN A 297 -23.76 -7.04 -4.35
CA GLN A 297 -24.41 -5.74 -4.47
C GLN A 297 -25.90 -5.90 -4.20
N THR A 298 -26.43 -5.12 -3.28
CA THR A 298 -27.86 -5.07 -2.97
C THR A 298 -28.38 -3.65 -3.16
N PRO A 299 -29.67 -3.43 -3.37
CA PRO A 299 -30.23 -2.07 -3.50
C PRO A 299 -29.92 -1.13 -2.32
N ARG A 300 -29.67 -1.68 -1.13
CA ARG A 300 -29.26 -0.92 0.06
C ARG A 300 -27.75 -0.68 0.14
N ALA A 301 -26.94 -1.41 -0.63
CA ALA A 301 -25.49 -1.30 -0.67
C ALA A 301 -25.01 -0.62 -1.96
N ALA A 302 -25.86 0.13 -2.63
CA ALA A 302 -25.57 0.83 -3.89
C ALA A 302 -24.64 2.04 -3.73
N GLU A 303 -24.41 2.55 -2.52
CA GLU A 303 -23.34 3.52 -2.31
C GLU A 303 -21.98 2.87 -2.54
N VAL A 304 -21.27 3.35 -3.55
CA VAL A 304 -19.93 2.90 -3.96
C VAL A 304 -18.88 3.37 -2.96
N LYS A 305 -18.91 2.84 -1.73
CA LYS A 305 -17.79 2.94 -0.81
C LYS A 305 -16.99 1.64 -0.90
N GLN A 306 -15.73 1.75 -1.29
CA GLN A 306 -14.83 0.60 -1.22
C GLN A 306 -14.84 0.04 0.21
N PRO A 307 -15.17 -1.23 0.42
CA PRO A 307 -15.15 -1.81 1.74
C PRO A 307 -13.71 -1.85 2.25
N GLN A 308 -13.48 -1.22 3.39
CA GLN A 308 -12.21 -1.34 4.10
C GLN A 308 -12.24 -2.60 4.96
N LEU A 309 -11.46 -3.59 4.59
CA LEU A 309 -11.25 -4.76 5.43
C LEU A 309 -10.24 -4.41 6.54
N ARG A 310 -10.65 -4.60 7.78
CA ARG A 310 -9.76 -4.50 8.94
C ARG A 310 -9.65 -5.87 9.58
N MET A 311 -8.43 -6.34 9.74
CA MET A 311 -8.19 -7.62 10.41
C MET A 311 -7.04 -7.47 11.41
N ILE A 312 -7.06 -8.30 12.44
CA ILE A 312 -5.94 -8.51 13.33
C ILE A 312 -5.21 -9.74 12.81
N ALA A 313 -3.95 -9.55 12.41
CA ALA A 313 -3.10 -10.62 11.93
C ALA A 313 -1.92 -10.82 12.89
N THR A 314 -1.54 -12.07 13.10
CA THR A 314 -0.32 -12.42 13.81
C THR A 314 0.59 -13.13 12.83
N GLU A 315 1.80 -12.62 12.66
CA GLU A 315 2.78 -13.25 11.78
C GLU A 315 3.29 -14.55 12.40
N MET A 316 3.34 -15.59 11.58
CA MET A 316 3.93 -16.88 11.94
C MET A 316 5.37 -16.92 11.46
N VAL A 317 6.31 -17.21 12.35
CA VAL A 317 7.74 -17.22 12.03
C VAL A 317 8.42 -18.49 12.54
N TYR A 318 9.49 -18.92 11.88
CA TYR A 318 10.47 -19.84 12.47
C TYR A 318 11.32 -19.04 13.45
N LYS A 319 11.02 -19.13 14.75
CA LYS A 319 11.77 -18.38 15.76
C LYS A 319 13.21 -18.83 15.85
N TYR A 320 14.10 -17.89 15.95
CA TYR A 320 15.51 -18.14 16.20
C TYR A 320 15.73 -18.44 17.69
N LEU A 321 16.31 -19.61 17.97
CA LEU A 321 16.52 -20.10 19.34
C LEU A 321 17.94 -19.83 19.87
N GLY A 322 18.84 -19.34 19.01
CA GLY A 322 20.25 -19.13 19.31
C GLY A 322 21.16 -20.19 18.66
N ASN A 323 22.46 -19.88 18.59
CA ASN A 323 23.50 -20.77 18.06
C ASN A 323 23.22 -21.33 16.64
N GLY A 324 22.54 -20.57 15.81
CA GLY A 324 22.17 -20.97 14.45
C GLY A 324 20.94 -21.88 14.35
N VAL A 325 20.24 -22.14 15.45
CA VAL A 325 19.06 -23.01 15.49
C VAL A 325 17.78 -22.20 15.36
N PHE A 326 16.88 -22.66 14.51
CA PHE A 326 15.51 -22.15 14.39
C PHE A 326 14.51 -23.21 14.83
N GLU A 327 13.29 -22.79 15.20
CA GLU A 327 12.18 -23.72 15.40
C GLU A 327 11.89 -24.51 14.11
N ASP A 328 11.54 -25.79 14.24
CA ASP A 328 11.19 -26.65 13.11
C ASP A 328 9.82 -26.33 12.51
N THR A 329 8.96 -25.65 13.28
CA THR A 329 7.61 -25.26 12.88
C THR A 329 7.40 -23.77 13.11
N MET A 330 6.59 -23.16 12.26
CA MET A 330 6.21 -21.76 12.46
C MET A 330 5.32 -21.59 13.71
N SER A 331 5.62 -20.57 14.49
CA SER A 331 4.84 -20.20 15.67
C SER A 331 4.45 -18.72 15.64
N PRO A 332 3.36 -18.32 16.32
CA PRO A 332 2.96 -16.90 16.40
C PRO A 332 4.06 -16.05 17.01
N ASN A 333 4.31 -14.89 16.42
CA ASN A 333 5.35 -13.99 16.89
C ASN A 333 4.81 -12.63 17.32
N THR A 334 5.23 -12.20 18.51
CA THR A 334 5.02 -10.85 19.05
C THR A 334 6.34 -10.17 19.41
N GLN A 335 7.46 -10.89 19.37
CA GLN A 335 8.77 -10.39 19.78
C GLN A 335 9.43 -9.56 18.67
N ALA A 336 9.93 -8.39 19.03
CA ALA A 336 10.54 -7.44 18.10
C ALA A 336 11.77 -7.98 17.40
N VAL A 337 12.67 -8.64 18.13
CA VAL A 337 13.93 -9.17 17.57
C VAL A 337 13.66 -10.31 16.61
N GLN A 338 12.68 -11.16 16.88
CA GLN A 338 12.29 -12.23 15.95
C GLN A 338 11.74 -11.64 14.64
N SER A 339 10.91 -10.58 14.74
CA SER A 339 10.44 -9.82 13.57
C SER A 339 11.61 -9.20 12.79
N LEU A 340 12.58 -8.62 13.48
CA LEU A 340 13.77 -8.04 12.86
C LEU A 340 14.61 -9.08 12.10
N ILE A 341 14.90 -10.23 12.73
CA ILE A 341 15.66 -11.31 12.11
C ILE A 341 14.93 -11.84 10.88
N ARG A 342 13.60 -12.02 10.98
CA ARG A 342 12.77 -12.50 9.87
C ARG A 342 12.79 -11.50 8.70
N LEU A 343 12.52 -10.21 8.96
CA LEU A 343 12.48 -9.18 7.92
C LEU A 343 13.86 -8.93 7.29
N ALA A 344 14.93 -8.95 8.08
CA ALA A 344 16.28 -8.76 7.58
C ALA A 344 16.73 -9.88 6.63
N ARG A 345 16.33 -11.13 6.90
CA ARG A 345 16.67 -12.31 6.10
C ARG A 345 15.72 -12.56 4.94
N ASP A 346 14.55 -11.94 4.94
CA ASP A 346 13.58 -12.08 3.84
C ASP A 346 14.20 -11.55 2.53
N PRO A 347 14.27 -12.36 1.46
CA PRO A 347 14.89 -11.94 0.21
C PRO A 347 14.14 -10.79 -0.48
N ASP A 348 12.83 -10.67 -0.24
CA ASP A 348 12.00 -9.61 -0.83
C ASP A 348 12.05 -8.30 -0.02
N VAL A 349 12.54 -8.32 1.23
CA VAL A 349 12.56 -7.17 2.15
C VAL A 349 13.98 -6.72 2.44
N GLY A 350 14.71 -7.48 3.24
CA GLY A 350 16.06 -7.12 3.68
C GLY A 350 17.16 -7.73 2.84
N GLY A 351 16.98 -8.97 2.39
CA GLY A 351 17.95 -9.72 1.61
C GLY A 351 19.32 -9.88 2.28
N LEU A 352 19.39 -9.78 3.63
CA LEU A 352 20.63 -9.78 4.37
C LEU A 352 21.00 -11.19 4.86
N ASP A 353 22.25 -11.56 4.65
CA ASP A 353 22.82 -12.79 5.22
C ASP A 353 23.36 -12.51 6.64
N LEU A 354 22.46 -12.56 7.62
CA LEU A 354 22.83 -12.35 9.02
C LEU A 354 23.66 -13.53 9.54
N THR A 355 24.84 -13.23 10.08
CA THR A 355 25.68 -14.25 10.73
C THR A 355 25.03 -14.77 12.02
N VAL A 356 25.32 -16.02 12.39
CA VAL A 356 24.88 -16.62 13.68
C VAL A 356 25.24 -15.68 14.84
N LYS A 357 26.48 -15.18 14.85
CA LYS A 357 26.95 -14.26 15.89
C LYS A 357 26.16 -12.96 15.95
N ASN A 358 25.68 -12.44 14.81
CA ASN A 358 24.85 -11.24 14.77
C ASN A 358 23.46 -11.52 15.36
N MET A 359 22.83 -12.63 14.94
CA MET A 359 21.52 -13.04 15.46
C MET A 359 21.56 -13.34 16.96
N ASP A 360 22.62 -13.99 17.46
CA ASP A 360 22.80 -14.25 18.90
C ASP A 360 22.88 -12.94 19.71
N LYS A 361 23.58 -11.92 19.19
CA LYS A 361 23.64 -10.60 19.82
C LYS A 361 22.28 -9.91 19.87
N LEU A 362 21.52 -9.98 18.79
CA LEU A 362 20.16 -9.44 18.73
C LEU A 362 19.25 -10.13 19.75
N LEU A 363 19.31 -11.46 19.83
CA LEU A 363 18.53 -12.23 20.79
C LEU A 363 18.92 -11.90 22.25
N ALA A 364 20.21 -11.67 22.52
CA ALA A 364 20.69 -11.26 23.84
C ALA A 364 20.11 -9.89 24.24
N VAL A 365 19.97 -8.95 23.31
CA VAL A 365 19.34 -7.64 23.58
C VAL A 365 17.85 -7.80 23.91
N GLN A 366 17.12 -8.67 23.22
CA GLN A 366 15.72 -8.95 23.56
C GLN A 366 15.58 -9.41 25.01
N LYS A 367 16.42 -10.36 25.40
CA LYS A 367 16.42 -10.87 26.77
C LYS A 367 16.83 -9.78 27.80
N GLU A 368 17.82 -8.97 27.48
CA GLU A 368 18.26 -7.86 28.34
C GLU A 368 17.13 -6.87 28.61
N ILE A 369 16.29 -6.56 27.60
CA ILE A 369 15.13 -5.68 27.73
C ILE A 369 14.09 -6.31 28.66
N GLU A 370 13.73 -7.57 28.40
CA GLU A 370 12.75 -8.29 29.19
C GLU A 370 13.18 -8.44 30.66
N ASP A 371 14.45 -8.76 30.89
CA ASP A 371 15.04 -8.87 32.25
C ASP A 371 15.04 -7.51 32.97
N TYR A 372 15.33 -6.42 32.25
CA TYR A 372 15.37 -5.05 32.83
C TYR A 372 14.00 -4.58 33.30
N PHE A 373 12.95 -4.81 32.51
CA PHE A 373 11.58 -4.42 32.86
C PHE A 373 10.86 -5.49 33.71
N GLY A 374 11.40 -6.72 33.78
CA GLY A 374 10.75 -7.85 34.43
C GLY A 374 9.47 -8.31 33.73
N ASP A 375 9.32 -7.98 32.46
CA ASP A 375 8.11 -8.25 31.69
C ASP A 375 8.43 -8.45 30.21
N THR A 376 7.97 -9.56 29.62
CA THR A 376 8.16 -9.87 28.20
C THR A 376 7.47 -8.90 27.25
N GLN A 377 6.43 -8.19 27.73
CA GLN A 377 5.72 -7.18 26.96
C GLN A 377 6.61 -5.98 26.58
N ALA A 378 7.73 -5.76 27.26
CA ALA A 378 8.69 -4.71 26.94
C ALA A 378 9.38 -4.94 25.58
N GLY A 379 9.52 -6.19 25.17
CA GLY A 379 10.15 -6.60 23.91
C GLY A 379 9.16 -6.88 22.77
N GLU A 380 7.89 -6.53 22.91
CA GLU A 380 6.87 -6.76 21.89
C GLU A 380 6.91 -5.71 20.77
N PHE A 381 6.51 -6.14 19.57
CA PHE A 381 6.38 -5.27 18.41
C PHE A 381 5.21 -5.73 17.54
N CYS A 382 4.38 -4.79 17.09
CA CYS A 382 3.27 -5.08 16.21
C CYS A 382 3.00 -3.89 15.26
N TYR A 383 3.47 -4.00 14.03
CA TYR A 383 3.33 -2.96 13.02
C TYR A 383 3.21 -3.58 11.62
N THR A 384 2.52 -2.92 10.72
CA THR A 384 2.45 -3.28 9.31
C THR A 384 3.23 -2.26 8.50
N PHE A 385 4.25 -2.70 7.77
CA PHE A 385 4.99 -1.86 6.84
C PHE A 385 4.28 -1.94 5.48
N ASP A 386 3.40 -0.99 5.21
CA ASP A 386 2.54 -0.92 4.02
C ASP A 386 2.97 0.13 2.99
N ASP A 387 4.00 0.92 3.29
CA ASP A 387 4.57 1.88 2.35
C ASP A 387 5.73 1.24 1.57
N TYR A 388 5.57 1.15 0.25
CA TYR A 388 6.59 0.61 -0.67
C TYR A 388 7.91 1.42 -0.70
N LYS A 389 7.92 2.65 -0.15
CA LYS A 389 9.12 3.47 -0.01
C LYS A 389 9.91 3.19 1.26
N THR A 390 9.38 2.37 2.16
CA THR A 390 10.04 2.04 3.42
C THR A 390 11.34 1.29 3.17
N THR A 391 12.44 1.83 3.65
CA THR A 391 13.75 1.20 3.55
C THR A 391 14.00 0.22 4.69
N MET A 392 14.94 -0.71 4.52
CA MET A 392 15.36 -1.60 5.62
C MET A 392 15.88 -0.81 6.84
N GLN A 393 16.50 0.36 6.61
CA GLN A 393 16.95 1.24 7.68
C GLN A 393 15.76 1.79 8.50
N ASP A 394 14.67 2.15 7.83
CA ASP A 394 13.44 2.64 8.50
C ASP A 394 12.77 1.52 9.30
N ILE A 395 12.76 0.29 8.76
CA ILE A 395 12.25 -0.90 9.47
C ILE A 395 13.03 -1.13 10.76
N VAL A 396 14.36 -1.19 10.66
CA VAL A 396 15.24 -1.39 11.82
C VAL A 396 15.05 -0.29 12.85
N SER A 397 14.96 0.98 12.41
CA SER A 397 14.77 2.11 13.30
C SER A 397 13.41 2.08 14.00
N THR A 398 12.35 1.72 13.28
CA THR A 398 10.99 1.61 13.83
C THR A 398 10.89 0.49 14.87
N ILE A 399 11.50 -0.67 14.59
CA ILE A 399 11.53 -1.79 15.54
C ILE A 399 12.35 -1.42 16.78
N ALA A 400 13.53 -0.82 16.59
CA ALA A 400 14.42 -0.43 17.67
C ALA A 400 13.77 0.60 18.60
N ASP A 401 13.12 1.64 18.04
CA ASP A 401 12.44 2.68 18.83
C ASP A 401 11.33 2.09 19.72
N ALA A 402 10.57 1.13 19.20
CA ALA A 402 9.50 0.47 19.95
C ALA A 402 10.01 -0.29 21.19
N ILE A 403 11.22 -0.84 21.12
CA ILE A 403 11.83 -1.64 22.21
C ILE A 403 12.97 -0.93 22.92
N PHE A 404 12.94 0.40 22.98
CA PHE A 404 13.90 1.23 23.73
C PHE A 404 15.35 1.07 23.28
N CYS A 405 15.59 0.80 21.99
CA CYS A 405 16.91 0.60 21.44
C CYS A 405 17.31 1.66 20.43
N THR A 406 18.59 1.90 20.32
CA THR A 406 19.20 2.66 19.24
C THR A 406 19.88 1.69 18.27
N PRO A 407 19.50 1.66 16.98
CA PRO A 407 20.15 0.79 16.01
C PRO A 407 21.47 1.38 15.53
N TYR A 408 22.45 0.53 15.28
CA TYR A 408 23.71 0.91 14.65
C TYR A 408 24.28 -0.23 13.83
N ARG A 409 25.18 0.10 12.90
CA ARG A 409 25.85 -0.90 12.07
C ARG A 409 27.32 -1.02 12.44
N LYS A 410 27.84 -2.24 12.41
CA LYS A 410 29.27 -2.53 12.49
C LYS A 410 29.64 -3.47 11.34
N GLY A 411 30.16 -2.89 10.25
CA GLY A 411 30.31 -3.63 9.00
C GLY A 411 28.95 -4.04 8.43
N ALA A 412 28.76 -5.32 8.16
CA ALA A 412 27.51 -5.90 7.69
C ALA A 412 26.50 -6.20 8.82
N ASP A 413 26.96 -6.23 10.08
CA ASP A 413 26.12 -6.57 11.24
C ASP A 413 25.14 -5.43 11.56
N ILE A 414 23.86 -5.76 11.78
CA ILE A 414 22.86 -4.89 12.40
C ILE A 414 22.91 -5.14 13.90
N LEU A 415 23.12 -4.07 14.68
CA LEU A 415 23.20 -4.14 16.12
C LEU A 415 22.19 -3.19 16.76
N LEU A 416 21.70 -3.58 17.93
CA LEU A 416 20.81 -2.77 18.75
C LEU A 416 21.52 -2.45 20.07
N ASP A 417 21.48 -1.22 20.49
CA ASP A 417 21.95 -0.81 21.81
C ASP A 417 20.75 -0.44 22.69
N PHE A 418 20.53 -1.24 23.73
CA PHE A 418 19.44 -1.01 24.67
C PHE A 418 19.72 0.23 25.55
N GLU A 419 18.78 1.14 25.56
CA GLU A 419 18.84 2.36 26.37
C GLU A 419 18.59 2.05 27.84
N ARG A 420 19.65 2.12 28.64
CA ARG A 420 19.63 1.84 30.08
C ARG A 420 20.63 2.71 30.84
N PRO A 421 20.51 2.83 32.17
CA PRO A 421 21.52 3.50 32.97
C PRO A 421 22.90 2.88 32.78
N ARG A 422 23.91 3.73 32.60
CA ARG A 422 25.31 3.33 32.45
C ARG A 422 26.08 3.61 33.74
N ILE A 423 26.98 2.69 34.07
CA ILE A 423 27.79 2.81 35.30
C ILE A 423 28.82 3.94 35.17
N GLY A 424 29.36 4.14 33.97
CA GLY A 424 30.36 5.17 33.68
C GLY A 424 30.55 5.41 32.19
N PRO A 425 31.44 6.32 31.81
CA PRO A 425 31.75 6.60 30.42
C PRO A 425 32.54 5.47 29.78
N GLU A 426 32.24 5.15 28.55
CA GLU A 426 32.97 4.15 27.76
C GLU A 426 34.23 4.74 27.09
N MET A 427 34.21 6.04 26.82
CA MET A 427 35.34 6.77 26.22
C MET A 427 35.51 8.13 26.89
N VAL A 428 36.74 8.66 26.84
CA VAL A 428 37.07 10.00 27.33
C VAL A 428 37.64 10.81 26.18
N PHE A 429 37.07 11.98 25.92
CA PHE A 429 37.57 12.95 24.95
C PHE A 429 38.19 14.14 25.68
N THR A 430 39.51 14.22 25.64
CA THR A 430 40.30 15.31 26.16
C THR A 430 40.69 16.28 25.04
N HIS A 431 41.44 17.35 25.37
CA HIS A 431 41.95 18.26 24.34
C HIS A 431 42.87 17.60 23.30
N ARG A 432 43.44 16.43 23.59
CA ARG A 432 44.30 15.66 22.69
C ARG A 432 43.53 14.85 21.67
N SER A 433 42.37 14.35 22.05
CA SER A 433 41.51 13.56 21.21
C SER A 433 40.42 14.37 20.48
N LYS A 434 40.44 15.69 20.66
CA LYS A 434 39.61 16.63 19.93
C LYS A 434 40.40 17.31 18.82
N ALA A 435 39.83 17.44 17.64
CA ALA A 435 40.42 18.12 16.51
C ALA A 435 39.95 19.57 16.44
N GLY A 436 40.92 20.49 16.51
CA GLY A 436 40.69 21.91 16.23
C GLY A 436 39.83 22.66 17.26
N THR A 437 39.16 23.72 16.80
CA THR A 437 38.41 24.71 17.60
C THR A 437 36.90 24.55 17.53
N SER A 438 36.40 23.41 17.06
CA SER A 438 34.99 23.21 16.71
C SER A 438 34.08 22.81 17.88
N GLU A 439 34.56 22.88 19.12
CA GLU A 439 33.77 22.51 20.31
C GLU A 439 32.69 23.55 20.60
N LYS A 440 31.45 23.14 20.61
CA LYS A 440 30.28 23.97 20.92
C LYS A 440 29.46 23.35 22.04
N TRP A 441 29.28 24.08 23.13
CA TRP A 441 28.39 23.75 24.23
C TRP A 441 27.20 24.69 24.21
N THR A 442 26.01 24.13 24.18
CA THR A 442 24.76 24.90 24.26
C THR A 442 24.00 24.46 25.51
N ARG A 443 23.62 25.41 26.33
CA ARG A 443 22.77 25.15 27.49
C ARG A 443 21.41 25.79 27.30
N THR A 444 20.37 25.01 27.43
CA THR A 444 18.98 25.49 27.36
C THR A 444 18.52 25.80 28.78
N PHE A 445 18.20 27.06 29.04
CA PHE A 445 17.63 27.51 30.29
C PHE A 445 16.13 27.67 30.11
N ASN A 446 15.30 27.07 30.92
CA ASN A 446 13.85 27.27 31.10
C ASN A 446 13.14 28.03 29.96
N ASP A 447 13.41 27.62 28.74
CA ASP A 447 12.95 28.33 27.55
C ASP A 447 11.52 27.87 27.18
N ALA A 448 10.77 28.79 26.60
CA ALA A 448 9.45 28.55 26.02
C ALA A 448 9.42 27.45 24.96
N GLN A 449 10.56 26.86 24.59
CA GLN A 449 10.71 25.77 23.64
C GLN A 449 10.75 24.37 24.27
N VAL A 450 10.89 24.23 25.57
CA VAL A 450 10.91 22.93 26.23
C VAL A 450 9.51 22.45 26.52
N PHE A 451 9.19 21.23 26.09
CA PHE A 451 7.91 20.58 26.40
C PHE A 451 7.88 20.18 27.88
N ASP A 452 6.85 20.60 28.60
CA ASP A 452 6.60 20.30 30.02
C ASP A 452 5.63 19.14 30.22
N SER A 453 4.97 18.71 29.14
CA SER A 453 4.08 17.56 29.11
C SER A 453 4.16 16.79 27.81
N LEU A 454 3.70 15.55 27.82
CA LEU A 454 3.70 14.63 26.68
C LEU A 454 2.34 13.96 26.56
N LYS A 455 1.79 13.93 25.33
CA LYS A 455 0.71 13.05 24.93
C LYS A 455 1.29 11.95 24.04
N PHE A 456 1.39 10.76 24.59
CA PHE A 456 1.93 9.59 23.92
C PHE A 456 0.79 8.69 23.47
N SER A 457 0.67 8.44 22.17
CA SER A 457 -0.40 7.62 21.62
C SER A 457 0.12 6.23 21.26
N TYR A 458 -0.70 5.23 21.55
CA TYR A 458 -0.50 3.85 21.12
C TYR A 458 -1.83 3.25 20.67
N ILE A 459 -1.81 2.06 20.07
CA ILE A 459 -3.05 1.37 19.65
C ILE A 459 -3.32 0.22 20.61
N ASP A 460 -4.44 0.26 21.34
CA ASP A 460 -4.84 -0.82 22.23
C ASP A 460 -5.27 -2.05 21.40
N PRO A 461 -4.73 -3.25 21.68
CA PRO A 461 -5.02 -4.45 20.91
C PRO A 461 -6.44 -4.98 21.09
N LYS A 462 -7.12 -4.64 22.20
CA LYS A 462 -8.49 -5.12 22.50
C LYS A 462 -9.54 -4.33 21.74
N THR A 463 -9.38 -3.00 21.71
CA THR A 463 -10.33 -2.08 21.06
C THR A 463 -9.92 -1.73 19.65
N ASN A 464 -8.65 -1.93 19.30
CA ASN A 464 -8.00 -1.46 18.06
C ASN A 464 -8.21 0.04 17.83
N THR A 465 -8.30 0.81 18.94
CA THR A 465 -8.42 2.26 18.94
C THR A 465 -7.13 2.90 19.43
N LYS A 466 -6.95 4.15 19.03
CA LYS A 466 -5.82 4.97 19.48
C LYS A 466 -6.09 5.46 20.90
N GLU A 467 -5.27 5.01 21.84
CA GLU A 467 -5.28 5.45 23.23
C GLU A 467 -4.14 6.44 23.49
N VAL A 468 -4.33 7.32 24.44
CA VAL A 468 -3.38 8.40 24.75
C VAL A 468 -3.00 8.38 26.22
N ILE A 469 -1.69 8.31 26.49
CA ILE A 469 -1.11 8.48 27.82
C ILE A 469 -0.62 9.93 27.94
N THR A 470 -1.07 10.64 28.96
CA THR A 470 -0.63 12.02 29.22
C THR A 470 0.30 12.04 30.43
N ILE A 471 1.48 12.64 30.30
CA ILE A 471 2.48 12.75 31.39
C ILE A 471 2.93 14.21 31.48
N PRO A 472 2.83 14.84 32.69
CA PRO A 472 2.06 14.38 33.84
C PRO A 472 0.55 14.28 33.53
N GLU A 473 -0.21 13.54 34.33
CA GLU A 473 -1.67 13.34 34.10
C GLU A 473 -2.46 14.66 34.09
N THR A 474 -1.98 15.66 34.81
CA THR A 474 -2.54 17.01 34.88
C THR A 474 -2.33 17.80 33.58
N GLY A 475 -1.51 17.28 32.66
CA GLY A 475 -1.05 18.01 31.48
C GLY A 475 -0.05 19.12 31.84
N GLY A 476 0.28 19.93 30.86
CA GLY A 476 1.19 21.08 31.01
C GLY A 476 0.82 22.21 30.05
N LEU A 477 1.62 23.30 30.13
CA LEU A 477 1.42 24.48 29.27
C LEU A 477 1.86 24.22 27.84
N LYS A 478 2.88 23.37 27.66
CA LYS A 478 3.44 23.03 26.37
C LYS A 478 3.57 21.53 26.19
N THR A 479 2.62 20.95 25.47
CA THR A 479 2.51 19.52 25.29
C THR A 479 3.15 19.06 23.97
N GLU A 480 4.08 18.10 24.05
CA GLU A 480 4.50 17.31 22.89
C GLU A 480 3.45 16.26 22.59
N THR A 481 3.11 16.07 21.32
CA THR A 481 2.29 14.94 20.88
C THR A 481 3.18 13.96 20.12
N TYR A 482 3.15 12.70 20.52
CA TYR A 482 3.93 11.64 19.89
C TYR A 482 3.08 10.42 19.59
N ASP A 483 3.07 10.01 18.32
CA ASP A 483 2.39 8.81 17.86
C ASP A 483 3.39 7.67 17.74
N SER A 484 3.27 6.67 18.62
CA SER A 484 4.17 5.52 18.59
C SER A 484 3.84 4.58 17.42
N LYS A 485 4.89 3.99 16.86
CA LYS A 485 4.77 2.93 15.86
C LYS A 485 5.17 1.60 16.50
N GLY A 486 4.35 0.58 16.34
CA GLY A 486 4.68 -0.78 16.79
C GLY A 486 4.39 -1.10 18.26
N ILE A 487 4.04 -0.13 19.07
CA ILE A 487 3.65 -0.35 20.48
C ILE A 487 2.14 -0.59 20.55
N ARG A 488 1.75 -1.71 21.15
CA ARG A 488 0.33 -2.09 21.29
C ARG A 488 -0.07 -2.53 22.69
N ASN A 489 0.82 -2.49 23.66
CA ASN A 489 0.45 -2.75 25.06
C ASN A 489 0.66 -1.52 25.95
N TYR A 490 -0.20 -1.36 26.95
CA TYR A 490 -0.17 -0.21 27.84
C TYR A 490 1.14 -0.09 28.63
N LYS A 491 1.69 -1.21 29.12
CA LYS A 491 2.91 -1.18 29.93
C LYS A 491 4.10 -0.63 29.15
N GLN A 492 4.32 -1.17 27.94
CA GLN A 492 5.39 -0.71 27.06
C GLN A 492 5.19 0.76 26.66
N ALA A 493 3.94 1.15 26.34
CA ALA A 493 3.58 2.54 26.03
C ALA A 493 3.86 3.48 27.21
N PHE A 494 3.55 3.05 28.42
CA PHE A 494 3.79 3.83 29.65
C PHE A 494 5.29 4.02 29.92
N TRP A 495 6.09 2.97 29.79
CA TRP A 495 7.55 3.08 29.92
C TRP A 495 8.16 3.98 28.85
N ALA A 496 7.72 3.84 27.60
CA ALA A 496 8.19 4.69 26.50
C ALA A 496 7.83 6.17 26.73
N ALA A 497 6.60 6.43 27.16
CA ALA A 497 6.12 7.78 27.46
C ALA A 497 6.93 8.42 28.60
N ASN A 498 7.13 7.71 29.72
CA ASN A 498 7.92 8.20 30.83
C ASN A 498 9.35 8.55 30.41
N ARG A 499 10.03 7.64 29.73
CA ARG A 499 11.40 7.85 29.25
C ARG A 499 11.52 9.05 28.32
N ARG A 500 10.56 9.19 27.39
CA ARG A 500 10.53 10.34 26.47
C ARG A 500 10.31 11.66 27.21
N HIS A 501 9.37 11.68 28.14
CA HIS A 501 9.11 12.86 28.99
C HIS A 501 10.33 13.23 29.85
N GLN A 502 10.96 12.26 30.49
CA GLN A 502 12.19 12.50 31.29
C GLN A 502 13.33 13.03 30.40
N LYS A 503 13.54 12.46 29.23
CA LYS A 503 14.54 12.96 28.26
C LYS A 503 14.25 14.41 27.86
N ASN A 504 13.00 14.76 27.58
CA ASN A 504 12.62 16.14 27.23
C ASN A 504 12.88 17.12 28.36
N THR A 505 12.62 16.71 29.58
CA THR A 505 12.77 17.57 30.78
C THR A 505 14.23 17.72 31.23
N LEU A 506 15.03 16.66 31.14
CA LEU A 506 16.37 16.60 31.69
C LEU A 506 17.50 16.89 30.70
N LYS A 507 17.24 16.86 29.37
CA LYS A 507 18.22 17.23 28.35
C LYS A 507 18.39 18.75 28.31
N LYS A 508 19.32 19.28 29.10
CA LYS A 508 19.56 20.73 29.21
C LYS A 508 20.85 21.21 28.57
N ILE A 509 21.79 20.31 28.31
CA ILE A 509 23.07 20.64 27.71
C ILE A 509 23.27 19.80 26.48
N SER A 510 23.60 20.43 25.36
CA SER A 510 24.07 19.75 24.17
C SER A 510 25.52 20.11 23.89
N VAL A 511 26.28 19.15 23.40
CA VAL A 511 27.66 19.34 22.96
C VAL A 511 27.85 18.85 21.55
N SER A 512 28.62 19.59 20.78
CA SER A 512 29.11 19.17 19.48
C SER A 512 30.60 19.48 19.38
N PHE A 513 31.39 18.49 18.96
CA PHE A 513 32.83 18.65 18.78
C PHE A 513 33.33 17.70 17.69
N SER A 514 34.48 18.03 17.10
CA SER A 514 35.20 17.13 16.21
C SER A 514 36.24 16.36 17.00
N ALA A 515 36.19 15.06 16.97
CA ALA A 515 37.18 14.14 17.53
C ALA A 515 38.22 13.77 16.46
N THR A 516 39.37 13.27 16.89
CA THR A 516 40.33 12.56 16.03
C THR A 516 39.74 11.22 15.55
N GLU A 517 40.48 10.44 14.77
CA GLU A 517 40.04 9.12 14.26
C GLU A 517 39.44 8.20 15.32
N GLU A 518 39.81 8.36 16.58
CA GLU A 518 39.24 7.60 17.71
C GLU A 518 37.74 7.81 17.86
N GLY A 519 37.21 8.95 17.42
CA GLY A 519 35.80 9.25 17.48
C GLY A 519 34.91 8.25 16.74
N ILE A 520 35.45 7.49 15.79
CA ILE A 520 34.72 6.46 15.04
C ILE A 520 34.26 5.28 15.91
N PHE A 521 34.91 5.11 17.08
CA PHE A 521 34.54 4.05 18.04
C PHE A 521 33.44 4.49 18.99
N ALA A 522 33.06 5.77 18.98
CA ALA A 522 31.92 6.24 19.74
C ALA A 522 30.62 5.68 19.14
N ILE A 523 29.76 5.15 19.98
CA ILE A 523 28.50 4.52 19.57
C ILE A 523 27.35 5.42 20.03
N PRO A 524 26.35 5.71 19.17
CA PRO A 524 25.15 6.39 19.60
C PRO A 524 24.49 5.70 20.80
N ASN A 525 23.90 6.50 21.69
CA ASN A 525 23.30 6.08 22.94
C ASN A 525 24.28 5.50 24.00
N ARG A 526 25.59 5.65 23.79
CA ARG A 526 26.62 5.36 24.81
C ARG A 526 27.07 6.63 25.49
N VAL A 527 27.52 6.45 26.74
CA VAL A 527 28.00 7.57 27.55
C VAL A 527 29.50 7.77 27.35
N ILE A 528 29.88 8.98 27.04
CA ILE A 528 31.27 9.41 26.93
C ILE A 528 31.54 10.52 27.93
N SER A 529 32.80 10.67 28.36
CA SER A 529 33.25 11.80 29.14
C SER A 529 33.90 12.82 28.19
N VAL A 530 33.44 14.06 28.26
CA VAL A 530 33.99 15.14 27.44
C VAL A 530 34.55 16.24 28.33
N VAL A 531 35.83 16.43 28.26
CA VAL A 531 36.51 17.49 29.06
C VAL A 531 36.33 18.82 28.34
N LYS A 532 35.62 19.77 28.95
CA LYS A 532 35.36 21.08 28.38
C LYS A 532 36.64 21.90 28.28
N GLY A 533 36.97 22.38 27.12
CA GLY A 533 38.01 23.24 26.56
C GLY A 533 39.08 23.94 27.40
N SER A 534 39.12 23.86 28.71
CA SER A 534 40.18 24.54 29.46
C SER A 534 41.29 23.57 29.88
N ARG A 535 42.46 23.79 29.37
CA ARG A 535 43.70 23.07 29.71
C ARG A 535 44.06 23.10 31.19
N MET A 536 43.35 23.88 32.02
CA MET A 536 43.71 24.12 33.41
C MET A 536 43.08 23.16 34.43
N SER A 537 42.15 22.31 34.04
CA SER A 537 41.41 21.46 34.98
C SER A 537 41.69 19.97 34.91
N THR A 538 42.36 19.52 33.87
CA THR A 538 42.75 18.12 33.68
C THR A 538 44.19 18.02 33.17
N TYR A 539 44.85 16.95 33.59
CA TYR A 539 46.20 16.61 33.15
C TYR A 539 46.10 15.31 32.34
N ASP A 540 46.55 15.35 31.11
CA ASP A 540 46.43 14.21 30.19
C ASP A 540 47.81 13.76 29.71
N GLY A 541 48.05 12.49 29.67
CA GLY A 541 49.32 11.95 29.23
C GLY A 541 49.28 10.44 29.11
N TYR A 542 50.43 9.83 29.21
CA TYR A 542 50.59 8.38 29.24
C TYR A 542 51.38 7.94 30.47
N ILE A 543 51.17 6.67 30.85
CA ILE A 543 51.89 6.07 31.99
C ILE A 543 53.26 5.61 31.51
N THR A 544 54.29 6.03 32.24
CA THR A 544 55.71 5.72 31.89
C THR A 544 56.25 4.52 32.64
N ALA A 545 55.78 4.27 33.87
CA ALA A 545 56.17 3.14 34.68
C ALA A 545 55.07 2.71 35.65
N VAL A 546 55.05 1.44 36.03
CA VAL A 546 54.11 0.85 37.01
C VAL A 546 54.88 -0.01 37.99
N ASN A 547 54.61 0.19 39.27
CA ASN A 547 55.13 -0.64 40.34
C ASN A 547 53.97 -0.89 41.36
N GLY A 548 53.31 -2.04 41.18
CA GLY A 548 52.12 -2.35 41.96
C GLY A 548 50.98 -1.33 41.73
N LEU A 549 50.53 -0.67 42.77
CA LEU A 549 49.52 0.40 42.70
C LEU A 549 50.12 1.79 42.41
N THR A 550 51.45 1.90 42.43
CA THR A 550 52.13 3.17 42.15
C THR A 550 52.40 3.30 40.65
N VAL A 551 52.00 4.41 40.07
CA VAL A 551 52.21 4.67 38.65
C VAL A 551 52.93 6.00 38.44
N GLU A 552 53.83 5.98 37.45
CA GLU A 552 54.59 7.16 37.01
C GLU A 552 53.94 7.75 35.78
N LEU A 553 53.67 9.05 35.82
CA LEU A 553 52.98 9.80 34.78
C LEU A 553 53.97 10.54 33.87
N SER A 554 53.63 10.73 32.61
CA SER A 554 54.45 11.45 31.62
C SER A 554 54.59 12.96 31.93
N GLN A 555 53.68 13.48 32.77
CA GLN A 555 53.71 14.91 33.19
C GLN A 555 53.32 15.08 34.67
N PRO A 556 53.74 16.17 35.31
CA PRO A 556 53.38 16.46 36.70
C PRO A 556 51.87 16.75 36.82
N VAL A 557 51.25 16.31 37.91
CA VAL A 557 49.85 16.56 38.26
C VAL A 557 49.77 17.30 39.60
N LYS A 558 48.71 18.11 39.76
CA LYS A 558 48.46 18.83 41.00
C LYS A 558 47.18 18.32 41.67
N PHE A 559 47.30 17.89 42.90
CA PHE A 559 46.18 17.57 43.76
C PHE A 559 45.65 18.84 44.43
N THR A 560 44.33 18.99 44.47
CA THR A 560 43.67 20.07 45.24
C THR A 560 43.34 19.52 46.61
N SER A 561 43.68 20.25 47.64
CA SER A 561 43.41 19.81 49.02
C SER A 561 41.91 19.72 49.28
N GLY A 562 41.47 18.59 49.83
CA GLY A 562 40.08 18.36 50.18
C GLY A 562 39.21 17.77 49.04
N ASP A 563 39.77 17.61 47.85
CA ASP A 563 39.07 17.01 46.71
C ASP A 563 39.52 15.56 46.48
N ASP A 564 38.58 14.70 46.10
CA ASP A 564 38.88 13.38 45.58
C ASP A 564 39.36 13.48 44.12
N HIS A 565 40.47 12.80 43.81
CA HIS A 565 41.05 12.78 42.48
C HIS A 565 40.98 11.37 41.88
N SER A 566 40.77 11.31 40.58
CA SER A 566 40.79 10.08 39.84
C SER A 566 41.72 10.12 38.63
N LEU A 567 42.23 8.95 38.30
CA LEU A 567 42.97 8.66 37.08
C LEU A 567 42.04 7.86 36.17
N VAL A 568 41.65 8.46 35.08
CA VAL A 568 40.87 7.78 34.05
C VAL A 568 41.85 7.16 33.08
N LEU A 569 41.89 5.86 33.02
CA LEU A 569 42.76 5.06 32.16
C LEU A 569 42.02 4.63 30.90
N LYS A 570 42.66 4.80 29.74
CA LYS A 570 42.13 4.36 28.47
C LYS A 570 42.55 2.90 28.23
N ARG A 571 41.57 2.04 27.96
CA ARG A 571 41.78 0.63 27.66
C ARG A 571 42.04 0.41 26.18
N ARG A 572 42.56 -0.76 25.80
CA ARG A 572 42.85 -1.14 24.41
C ARG A 572 41.60 -1.31 23.55
N ASP A 573 40.49 -1.67 24.17
CA ASP A 573 39.17 -1.79 23.51
C ASP A 573 38.51 -0.45 23.25
N GLY A 574 39.15 0.68 23.56
CA GLY A 574 38.60 2.03 23.47
C GLY A 574 37.80 2.46 24.68
N GLY A 575 37.49 1.54 25.60
CA GLY A 575 36.83 1.84 26.85
C GLY A 575 37.72 2.55 27.85
N VAL A 576 37.15 2.96 28.98
CA VAL A 576 37.88 3.65 30.06
C VAL A 576 37.55 3.03 31.40
N GLN A 577 38.51 3.16 32.31
CA GLN A 577 38.33 2.83 33.71
C GLN A 577 38.79 4.02 34.57
N SER A 578 37.95 4.46 35.50
CA SER A 578 38.31 5.47 36.48
C SER A 578 38.79 4.80 37.77
N VAL A 579 39.97 5.18 38.24
CA VAL A 579 40.56 4.67 39.46
C VAL A 579 40.85 5.86 40.39
N LYS A 580 40.39 5.81 41.63
CA LYS A 580 40.76 6.83 42.64
C LYS A 580 42.27 6.80 42.90
N VAL A 581 42.85 7.98 43.03
CA VAL A 581 44.29 8.12 43.25
C VAL A 581 44.61 9.08 44.36
N THR A 582 45.73 8.80 45.03
CA THR A 582 46.34 9.66 46.04
C THR A 582 47.73 10.11 45.60
N PRO A 583 48.30 11.22 46.17
CA PRO A 583 49.64 11.67 45.85
C PRO A 583 50.69 10.58 46.11
N GLY A 584 51.66 10.45 45.21
CA GLY A 584 52.86 9.65 45.39
C GLY A 584 54.01 10.44 46.01
N ALA A 585 55.26 9.96 45.77
CA ALA A 585 56.45 10.57 46.34
C ALA A 585 56.82 11.92 45.68
N HIS A 586 56.37 12.19 44.47
CA HIS A 586 56.58 13.45 43.74
C HIS A 586 55.41 13.72 42.77
N ASP A 587 55.41 14.88 42.16
CA ASP A 587 54.28 15.41 41.35
C ASP A 587 53.94 14.61 40.06
N ARG A 588 54.81 13.69 39.63
CA ARG A 588 54.53 12.75 38.54
C ARG A 588 54.12 11.37 39.01
N GLN A 589 54.05 11.15 40.29
CA GLN A 589 53.73 9.87 40.87
C GLN A 589 52.40 9.88 41.59
N VAL A 590 51.56 8.89 41.26
CA VAL A 590 50.28 8.71 41.95
C VAL A 590 50.13 7.26 42.41
N ILE A 591 49.35 7.07 43.49
CA ILE A 591 49.06 5.75 44.03
C ILE A 591 47.58 5.46 43.75
N MET A 592 47.31 4.40 43.01
CA MET A 592 45.96 3.94 42.69
C MET A 592 45.32 3.23 43.89
N ALA A 593 44.01 3.43 44.09
CA ALA A 593 43.25 2.76 45.14
C ALA A 593 43.00 1.28 44.87
N GLU A 594 43.02 0.87 43.60
CA GLU A 594 42.78 -0.50 43.16
C GLU A 594 43.59 -0.82 41.91
N VAL A 595 43.77 -2.11 41.63
CA VAL A 595 44.41 -2.58 40.40
C VAL A 595 43.46 -2.38 39.24
N PRO A 596 43.89 -1.77 38.11
CA PRO A 596 43.05 -1.62 36.94
C PRO A 596 42.62 -2.98 36.35
N GLN A 597 41.42 -3.02 35.78
CA GLN A 597 40.85 -4.23 35.15
C GLN A 597 41.72 -4.73 33.99
N GLU A 598 42.33 -3.81 33.24
CA GLU A 598 43.28 -4.11 32.18
C GLU A 598 44.70 -3.74 32.60
N ALA A 599 45.66 -4.57 32.28
CA ALA A 599 47.07 -4.31 32.61
C ALA A 599 47.57 -3.04 31.90
N ILE A 600 48.20 -2.15 32.68
CA ILE A 600 48.80 -0.91 32.17
C ILE A 600 50.01 -1.28 31.28
N TYR A 601 50.02 -0.76 30.04
CA TYR A 601 51.10 -0.96 29.09
C TYR A 601 52.04 0.27 29.06
N THR A 602 53.30 0.08 29.35
CA THR A 602 54.32 1.13 29.40
C THR A 602 55.40 0.99 28.32
N GLY A 603 55.26 0.03 27.38
CA GLY A 603 56.29 -0.29 26.37
C GLY A 603 56.45 0.76 25.27
N ASN A 604 56.14 0.45 24.00
CA ASN A 604 56.27 1.40 22.89
C ASN A 604 55.38 2.64 23.09
N SER A 605 55.93 3.83 22.83
CA SER A 605 55.23 5.11 23.05
C SER A 605 53.89 5.24 22.32
N ALA A 606 53.76 4.64 21.15
CA ALA A 606 52.53 4.69 20.37
C ALA A 606 51.38 3.85 20.97
N LEU A 607 51.68 2.94 21.90
CA LEU A 607 50.70 2.01 22.49
C LEU A 607 50.61 2.15 24.03
N LYS A 608 51.32 3.11 24.64
CA LYS A 608 51.26 3.32 26.08
C LYS A 608 49.86 3.64 26.57
N THR A 609 49.48 3.10 27.73
CA THR A 609 48.22 3.43 28.36
C THR A 609 48.12 4.93 28.62
N GLU A 610 47.16 5.57 28.02
CA GLU A 610 46.86 6.99 28.21
C GLU A 610 46.06 7.20 29.52
N PHE A 611 46.29 8.34 30.15
CA PHE A 611 45.54 8.75 31.32
C PHE A 611 44.98 10.16 31.18
N SER A 612 43.89 10.40 31.89
CA SER A 612 43.42 11.75 32.25
C SER A 612 43.28 11.83 33.78
N PHE A 613 43.95 12.82 34.40
CA PHE A 613 43.92 13.05 35.83
C PHE A 613 43.11 14.31 36.17
N GLY A 614 42.26 14.23 37.15
CA GLY A 614 41.47 15.37 37.60
C GLY A 614 40.59 15.10 38.82
N ASN A 615 39.84 16.11 39.22
CA ASN A 615 38.85 16.00 40.26
C ASN A 615 37.71 15.06 39.80
N GLU A 616 37.35 14.06 40.59
CA GLU A 616 36.34 13.05 40.27
C GLU A 616 34.98 13.66 39.92
N ALA A 617 34.55 14.69 40.65
CA ALA A 617 33.28 15.37 40.40
C ALA A 617 33.24 16.07 39.03
N ARG A 618 34.37 16.57 38.53
CA ARG A 618 34.43 17.22 37.20
C ARG A 618 34.38 16.22 36.07
N HIS A 619 35.03 15.07 36.21
CA HIS A 619 34.92 13.98 35.21
C HIS A 619 33.47 13.45 35.13
N ASN A 620 32.81 13.27 36.26
CA ASN A 620 31.43 12.83 36.34
C ASN A 620 30.43 13.89 35.86
N ALA A 621 30.72 15.18 36.09
CA ALA A 621 29.84 16.29 35.69
C ALA A 621 29.76 16.53 34.18
N GLN A 622 30.61 15.89 33.40
CA GLN A 622 30.70 16.08 31.95
C GLN A 622 30.37 14.79 31.15
N MET A 623 29.61 13.92 31.75
CA MET A 623 29.08 12.76 31.05
C MET A 623 28.08 13.18 29.99
N ILE A 624 28.30 12.71 28.77
CA ILE A 624 27.50 13.02 27.57
C ILE A 624 26.97 11.72 27.01
N LEU A 625 25.68 11.68 26.76
CA LEU A 625 25.04 10.64 25.98
C LEU A 625 25.22 10.99 24.50
N VAL A 626 25.90 10.13 23.74
CA VAL A 626 26.15 10.33 22.31
C VAL A 626 24.82 10.25 21.54
N SER A 627 24.57 11.22 20.68
CA SER A 627 23.41 11.25 19.79
C SER A 627 23.78 10.83 18.38
N THR A 628 24.79 11.50 17.79
CA THR A 628 25.26 11.19 16.43
C THR A 628 26.79 11.12 16.36
N VAL A 629 27.27 10.31 15.45
CA VAL A 629 28.68 10.13 15.13
C VAL A 629 28.79 10.22 13.62
N ASP A 630 29.32 11.32 13.11
CA ASP A 630 29.41 11.62 11.69
C ASP A 630 30.89 11.66 11.26
N PRO A 631 31.41 10.64 10.54
CA PRO A 631 32.77 10.66 10.01
C PRO A 631 32.93 11.79 8.97
N GLY A 632 33.97 12.60 9.12
CA GLY A 632 34.35 13.65 8.17
C GLY A 632 35.40 13.18 7.16
N ASP A 633 35.62 14.00 6.11
CA ASP A 633 36.57 13.68 5.03
C ASP A 633 38.05 13.87 5.42
N ASP A 634 38.31 14.61 6.50
CA ASP A 634 39.65 15.01 6.97
C ASP A 634 40.19 14.15 8.13
N ARG A 635 39.75 12.90 8.23
CA ARG A 635 40.05 11.97 9.34
C ARG A 635 39.59 12.49 10.70
N THR A 636 38.63 13.39 10.70
CA THR A 636 37.93 13.80 11.91
C THR A 636 36.55 13.17 11.99
N VAL A 637 36.02 13.06 13.21
CA VAL A 637 34.69 12.52 13.47
C VAL A 637 33.91 13.54 14.28
N LYS A 638 32.82 14.04 13.73
CA LYS A 638 31.94 14.95 14.45
C LYS A 638 31.04 14.16 15.38
N ILE A 639 31.12 14.45 16.67
CA ILE A 639 30.30 13.83 17.70
C ILE A 639 29.36 14.89 18.26
N THR A 640 28.07 14.54 18.32
CA THR A 640 27.07 15.34 19.04
C THR A 640 26.43 14.52 20.15
N GLY A 641 26.05 15.19 21.23
CA GLY A 641 25.42 14.50 22.35
C GLY A 641 24.75 15.46 23.31
N PHE A 642 24.16 14.90 24.37
CA PHE A 642 23.44 15.61 25.41
C PHE A 642 24.02 15.24 26.76
N ASN A 643 23.79 16.07 27.79
CA ASN A 643 24.12 15.66 29.14
C ASN A 643 23.48 14.32 29.47
N TYR A 644 24.26 13.42 30.05
CA TYR A 644 23.76 12.17 30.58
C TYR A 644 23.12 12.36 31.94
N ASP A 645 21.96 11.76 32.14
CA ASP A 645 21.30 11.64 33.42
C ASP A 645 20.70 10.23 33.55
N LYS A 646 20.97 9.55 34.68
CA LYS A 646 20.43 8.20 34.93
C LYS A 646 18.89 8.19 35.01
N ASP A 647 18.31 9.33 35.32
CA ASP A 647 16.86 9.47 35.46
C ASP A 647 16.14 9.52 34.13
N PHE A 648 16.86 9.57 32.97
CA PHE A 648 16.28 9.36 31.65
C PHE A 648 15.53 8.02 31.50
N TYR A 649 15.90 7.05 32.33
CA TYR A 649 15.46 5.66 32.20
C TYR A 649 14.51 5.20 33.31
N LYS A 650 14.06 6.15 34.16
CA LYS A 650 13.05 5.88 35.18
C LYS A 650 11.64 5.76 34.62
#